data_84634f9890990e47687b05ee105783fd
#
_entry.id   84634f9890990e47687b05ee105783fd
#
_cell.length_a   1.000
_cell.length_b   1.000
_cell.length_c   1.000
_cell.angle_alpha   90.00
_cell.angle_beta   90.00
_cell.angle_gamma   90.00
#
_symmetry.space_group_name_H-M   'P 1'
#
loop_
_entity.id
_entity.type
_entity.pdbx_description
1 polymer ?
#
loop_
_entity_poly.entity_id
_entity_poly.type
_entity_poly.pdbx_seq_one_letter_code
_entity_poly.pdbx_strand_id
1 'polypeptide(L)'
;MASTNALRNCVNRMERILGLFVGLLMFCASPVASAQGDGGGLRISVASKETQRPLEGVTVTVTDRAGRVITRRTESNGTVDVTGLDAGLYAVAADGPGRIAVSEPDVRVVARKVTPLNLEMLALPETAQKVVIVGRAQIADPYGAASNTLLNREELRSAPGTGSDVLRALDGLPGLIPDGEFASFSVRGRGPRDNLILVDGLPLDRVVHFDQTVGEEEDVGGGGRYSIFAPNSIASAEFSPGGWSAAYGGRSGSLLKLGVAGGSPTPSASLRLDIAGLEFSYEGPSYIHDRTTMYFTARQFDFGRVFRTIEELDIGQPKLTDIVLKTVTSLDADNKIEFLGIHAPERYTRNVENALASPNFEDVSLIETRQDLSLVGLTWRRRADAESRWTHQVYRRASKKTSAEGEAYPDLVPKGTPARDVPVRERLLTVIENETEAGWQSDYVFGNRLGQGSAGLRVWQTDVAYSTRLREDWDRFVYRATDPRPAGQNYITLTPDRVNSVYDARKTSAAVYGEQVFKFEAWNLRAGLRYDRDGFSDESLVSPRLAANWLLESGTRLSAAAGVFYQSPRFLVRAANPQNFGIKSERVTHLSVGLEQFFDRNWSLLVEPYYQRLERLVVDQERTSGRVTNDGSGTNLGLDVVLSRRYAGGWSGSVVYAFNKARLNDKDGLGDYDADFNRKHFFSIGGSWQFNERWKVGARWKWASGRPTDDFTINSDVLGPGQPLRYSKELTRRNALRLDNLHALNVRVDYRRNLGPVDLVGFLDVINVYGGPSGGSREFDPRRGVNVADEGEALPIIGLILERSW
;
A
#
# COMPACT_ATOMS: atom_id res chain seq x y z
N MET A 1 -8.88 15.24 34.02
CA MET A 1 -9.52 16.50 33.55
C MET A 1 -9.13 16.81 32.09
N ALA A 2 -8.00 16.35 31.59
CA ALA A 2 -7.60 16.50 30.18
C ALA A 2 -8.52 15.73 29.18
N SER A 3 -8.90 14.49 29.52
CA SER A 3 -9.72 13.65 28.62
C SER A 3 -11.14 14.17 28.35
N THR A 4 -11.71 14.95 29.30
CA THR A 4 -13.06 15.53 29.14
C THR A 4 -13.05 16.76 28.23
N ASN A 5 -11.94 17.47 28.14
CA ASN A 5 -11.81 18.63 27.25
C ASN A 5 -11.52 18.19 25.79
N ALA A 6 -10.73 17.17 25.58
CA ALA A 6 -10.48 16.58 24.26
C ALA A 6 -11.77 16.02 23.66
N LEU A 7 -12.57 15.27 24.44
CA LEU A 7 -13.89 14.78 23.98
C LEU A 7 -14.86 15.92 23.64
N ARG A 8 -14.87 17.00 24.43
CA ARG A 8 -15.71 18.17 24.19
C ARG A 8 -15.29 18.96 22.95
N ASN A 9 -13.98 19.08 22.71
CA ASN A 9 -13.45 19.69 21.50
C ASN A 9 -13.73 18.83 20.27
N CYS A 10 -13.58 17.53 20.36
CA CYS A 10 -13.91 16.58 19.30
C CYS A 10 -15.41 16.63 18.94
N VAL A 11 -16.30 16.66 19.95
CA VAL A 11 -17.76 16.77 19.73
C VAL A 11 -18.13 18.10 19.08
N ASN A 12 -17.58 19.21 19.55
CA ASN A 12 -17.82 20.54 18.96
C ASN A 12 -17.28 20.66 17.53
N ARG A 13 -16.11 20.04 17.24
CA ARG A 13 -15.54 19.94 15.89
C ARG A 13 -16.43 19.08 14.98
N MET A 14 -16.89 17.93 15.48
CA MET A 14 -17.83 17.05 14.76
C MET A 14 -19.17 17.72 14.46
N GLU A 15 -19.73 18.51 15.38
CA GLU A 15 -20.97 19.26 15.14
C GLU A 15 -20.81 20.31 14.02
N ARG A 16 -19.70 21.04 13.96
CA ARG A 16 -19.42 22.00 12.86
C ARG A 16 -19.26 21.30 11.51
N ILE A 17 -18.58 20.15 11.49
CA ILE A 17 -18.33 19.36 10.28
C ILE A 17 -19.60 18.67 9.82
N LEU A 18 -20.40 18.13 10.76
CA LEU A 18 -21.72 17.56 10.47
C LEU A 18 -22.67 18.66 9.95
N GLY A 19 -22.60 19.87 10.49
CA GLY A 19 -23.33 21.04 10.00
C GLY A 19 -22.97 21.41 8.56
N LEU A 20 -21.69 21.37 8.20
CA LEU A 20 -21.21 21.58 6.83
C LEU A 20 -21.70 20.47 5.88
N PHE A 21 -21.65 19.22 6.31
CA PHE A 21 -22.13 18.07 5.53
C PHE A 21 -23.64 18.11 5.34
N VAL A 22 -24.41 18.42 6.40
CA VAL A 22 -25.87 18.60 6.33
C VAL A 22 -26.21 19.80 5.44
N GLY A 23 -25.48 20.92 5.53
CA GLY A 23 -25.64 22.07 4.64
C GLY A 23 -25.36 21.71 3.17
N LEU A 24 -24.32 20.93 2.92
CA LEU A 24 -23.98 20.41 1.59
C LEU A 24 -25.07 19.45 1.06
N LEU A 25 -25.57 18.56 1.91
CA LEU A 25 -26.68 17.66 1.58
C LEU A 25 -27.98 18.43 1.31
N MET A 26 -28.29 19.49 2.08
CA MET A 26 -29.46 20.32 1.86
C MET A 26 -29.36 21.12 0.55
N PHE A 27 -28.20 21.62 0.20
CA PHE A 27 -27.94 22.26 -1.10
C PHE A 27 -28.12 21.26 -2.26
N CYS A 28 -27.71 20.01 -2.08
CA CYS A 28 -27.93 18.91 -3.04
C CYS A 28 -29.37 18.38 -3.03
N ALA A 29 -30.17 18.64 -2.00
CA ALA A 29 -31.54 18.13 -1.84
C ALA A 29 -32.62 18.95 -2.54
N SER A 30 -32.29 20.10 -3.12
CA SER A 30 -33.26 20.89 -3.91
C SER A 30 -33.88 20.05 -5.01
N PRO A 31 -35.20 20.12 -5.24
CA PRO A 31 -35.90 19.29 -6.20
C PRO A 31 -35.50 19.71 -7.64
N VAL A 32 -34.58 18.99 -8.25
CA VAL A 32 -34.35 19.01 -9.69
C VAL A 32 -35.22 17.88 -10.28
N ALA A 33 -36.03 18.18 -11.28
CA ALA A 33 -36.87 17.21 -11.94
C ALA A 33 -36.05 16.00 -12.40
N SER A 34 -36.38 14.80 -11.95
CA SER A 34 -35.73 13.55 -12.37
C SER A 34 -35.97 13.35 -13.87
N ALA A 35 -34.94 13.46 -14.67
CA ALA A 35 -34.95 12.93 -16.02
C ALA A 35 -34.92 11.39 -15.91
N GLN A 36 -36.05 10.73 -16.00
CA GLN A 36 -36.13 9.28 -16.19
C GLN A 36 -35.64 8.95 -17.60
N GLY A 37 -34.61 8.10 -17.74
CA GLY A 37 -34.38 7.44 -19.00
C GLY A 37 -32.94 7.19 -19.49
N ASP A 38 -31.89 7.56 -18.76
CA ASP A 38 -30.52 7.34 -19.24
C ASP A 38 -29.83 6.20 -18.49
N GLY A 39 -30.16 4.96 -18.84
CA GLY A 39 -29.52 3.77 -18.30
C GLY A 39 -28.03 3.70 -18.64
N GLY A 40 -27.23 3.13 -17.74
CA GLY A 40 -25.85 2.74 -18.01
C GLY A 40 -25.76 1.35 -18.65
N GLY A 41 -24.53 0.83 -18.77
CA GLY A 41 -24.30 -0.51 -19.30
C GLY A 41 -23.02 -1.13 -18.75
N LEU A 42 -22.90 -2.42 -19.00
CA LEU A 42 -21.70 -3.21 -18.73
C LEU A 42 -21.24 -3.85 -20.04
N ARG A 43 -19.94 -3.73 -20.35
CA ARG A 43 -19.26 -4.56 -21.35
C ARG A 43 -18.43 -5.58 -20.64
N ILE A 44 -18.86 -6.82 -20.68
CA ILE A 44 -18.26 -7.92 -19.93
C ILE A 44 -17.44 -8.75 -20.89
N SER A 45 -16.14 -8.87 -20.65
CA SER A 45 -15.22 -9.72 -21.40
C SER A 45 -14.87 -10.93 -20.54
N VAL A 46 -15.09 -12.13 -21.04
CA VAL A 46 -14.78 -13.38 -20.34
C VAL A 46 -13.66 -14.10 -21.07
N ALA A 47 -12.58 -14.41 -20.35
CA ALA A 47 -11.42 -15.10 -20.90
C ALA A 47 -10.96 -16.25 -19.97
N SER A 48 -10.21 -17.21 -20.54
CA SER A 48 -9.49 -18.21 -19.75
C SER A 48 -8.35 -17.57 -18.97
N LYS A 49 -8.24 -17.81 -17.68
CA LYS A 49 -7.13 -17.34 -16.84
C LYS A 49 -5.79 -17.85 -17.34
N GLU A 50 -5.77 -19.11 -17.77
CA GLU A 50 -4.55 -19.80 -18.19
C GLU A 50 -4.04 -19.29 -19.54
N THR A 51 -4.95 -19.17 -20.52
CA THR A 51 -4.58 -18.91 -21.91
C THR A 51 -4.88 -17.50 -22.37
N GLN A 52 -5.67 -16.75 -21.56
CA GLN A 52 -6.20 -15.43 -21.93
C GLN A 52 -7.05 -15.44 -23.21
N ARG A 53 -7.54 -16.64 -23.63
CA ARG A 53 -8.47 -16.75 -24.76
C ARG A 53 -9.84 -16.24 -24.37
N PRO A 54 -10.49 -15.49 -25.28
CA PRO A 54 -11.91 -15.24 -25.16
C PRO A 54 -12.70 -16.54 -25.01
N LEU A 55 -13.67 -16.55 -24.14
CA LEU A 55 -14.56 -17.69 -23.93
C LEU A 55 -15.93 -17.37 -24.50
N GLU A 56 -16.26 -18.10 -25.59
CA GLU A 56 -17.57 -18.04 -26.25
C GLU A 56 -18.60 -18.88 -25.47
N GLY A 57 -19.86 -18.45 -25.51
CA GLY A 57 -21.01 -19.21 -24.99
C GLY A 57 -21.10 -19.27 -23.45
N VAL A 58 -20.24 -18.54 -22.73
CA VAL A 58 -20.31 -18.44 -21.28
C VAL A 58 -21.57 -17.69 -20.89
N THR A 59 -22.31 -18.25 -19.95
CA THR A 59 -23.49 -17.62 -19.38
C THR A 59 -23.10 -16.55 -18.37
N VAL A 60 -23.40 -15.28 -18.69
CA VAL A 60 -23.18 -14.14 -17.82
C VAL A 60 -24.51 -13.72 -17.19
N THR A 61 -24.50 -13.61 -15.87
CA THR A 61 -25.64 -13.22 -15.04
C THR A 61 -25.34 -11.91 -14.34
N VAL A 62 -26.17 -10.90 -14.57
CA VAL A 62 -26.09 -9.58 -13.92
C VAL A 62 -27.26 -9.46 -12.96
N THR A 63 -26.97 -9.32 -11.68
CA THR A 63 -28.01 -9.27 -10.62
C THR A 63 -27.98 -7.90 -9.95
N ASP A 64 -29.12 -7.23 -9.91
CA ASP A 64 -29.26 -5.99 -9.17
C ASP A 64 -29.46 -6.25 -7.66
N ARG A 65 -29.54 -5.16 -6.90
CA ARG A 65 -29.76 -5.23 -5.46
C ARG A 65 -31.13 -5.83 -5.08
N ALA A 66 -32.16 -5.63 -5.89
CA ALA A 66 -33.49 -6.18 -5.66
C ALA A 66 -33.60 -7.67 -6.02
N GLY A 67 -32.49 -8.27 -6.51
CA GLY A 67 -32.46 -9.65 -6.95
C GLY A 67 -32.98 -9.87 -8.38
N ARG A 68 -33.20 -8.80 -9.14
CA ARG A 68 -33.57 -8.92 -10.57
C ARG A 68 -32.34 -9.40 -11.33
N VAL A 69 -32.54 -10.42 -12.16
CA VAL A 69 -31.48 -11.12 -12.87
C VAL A 69 -31.62 -10.90 -14.37
N ILE A 70 -30.52 -10.47 -15.00
CA ILE A 70 -30.40 -10.41 -16.45
C ILE A 70 -29.36 -11.43 -16.85
N THR A 71 -29.70 -12.36 -17.75
CA THR A 71 -28.81 -13.40 -18.24
C THR A 71 -28.51 -13.18 -19.71
N ARG A 72 -27.23 -13.29 -20.11
CA ARG A 72 -26.74 -13.20 -21.49
C ARG A 72 -25.66 -14.25 -21.70
N ARG A 73 -25.24 -14.46 -22.96
CA ARG A 73 -24.10 -15.32 -23.31
C ARG A 73 -23.05 -14.52 -24.07
N THR A 74 -21.77 -14.85 -23.82
CA THR A 74 -20.67 -14.25 -24.53
C THR A 74 -20.64 -14.67 -26.00
N GLU A 75 -20.28 -13.72 -26.87
CA GLU A 75 -20.05 -13.91 -28.31
C GLU A 75 -18.70 -14.60 -28.55
N SER A 76 -18.37 -14.86 -29.84
CA SER A 76 -17.12 -15.51 -30.25
C SER A 76 -15.85 -14.75 -29.82
N ASN A 77 -15.94 -13.45 -29.64
CA ASN A 77 -14.88 -12.61 -29.08
C ASN A 77 -14.80 -12.65 -27.53
N GLY A 78 -15.61 -13.46 -26.88
CA GLY A 78 -15.70 -13.57 -25.42
C GLY A 78 -16.39 -12.39 -24.75
N THR A 79 -17.03 -11.48 -25.49
CA THR A 79 -17.67 -10.30 -24.92
C THR A 79 -19.18 -10.41 -24.90
N VAL A 80 -19.81 -9.64 -23.99
CA VAL A 80 -21.24 -9.42 -23.96
C VAL A 80 -21.55 -8.04 -23.42
N ASP A 81 -22.47 -7.33 -24.06
CA ASP A 81 -22.95 -6.03 -23.63
C ASP A 81 -24.31 -6.18 -22.94
N VAL A 82 -24.44 -5.57 -21.76
CA VAL A 82 -25.70 -5.44 -21.01
C VAL A 82 -25.99 -3.96 -20.83
N THR A 83 -26.99 -3.45 -21.52
CA THR A 83 -27.37 -2.02 -21.55
C THR A 83 -28.70 -1.78 -20.87
N GLY A 84 -29.03 -0.50 -20.59
CA GLY A 84 -30.29 -0.11 -19.97
C GLY A 84 -30.35 -0.40 -18.48
N LEU A 85 -29.19 -0.51 -17.81
CA LEU A 85 -29.10 -0.72 -16.38
C LEU A 85 -29.23 0.62 -15.64
N ASP A 86 -29.95 0.62 -14.54
CA ASP A 86 -29.99 1.76 -13.62
C ASP A 86 -28.61 2.00 -13.01
N ALA A 87 -28.26 3.25 -12.71
CA ALA A 87 -27.01 3.54 -12.00
C ALA A 87 -27.01 2.92 -10.61
N GLY A 88 -26.00 2.08 -10.29
CA GLY A 88 -25.98 1.35 -9.04
C GLY A 88 -24.87 0.31 -8.96
N LEU A 89 -24.92 -0.54 -7.94
CA LEU A 89 -24.03 -1.68 -7.80
C LEU A 89 -24.76 -2.97 -8.20
N TYR A 90 -24.05 -3.80 -8.95
CA TYR A 90 -24.54 -5.08 -9.47
C TYR A 90 -23.55 -6.19 -9.12
N ALA A 91 -24.06 -7.39 -8.92
CA ALA A 91 -23.26 -8.58 -8.91
C ALA A 91 -23.25 -9.20 -10.30
N VAL A 92 -22.08 -9.50 -10.85
CA VAL A 92 -21.93 -10.11 -12.16
C VAL A 92 -21.28 -11.48 -11.99
N ALA A 93 -21.92 -12.53 -12.48
CA ALA A 93 -21.40 -13.88 -12.45
C ALA A 93 -21.26 -14.42 -13.87
N ALA A 94 -20.22 -15.23 -14.09
CA ALA A 94 -20.02 -15.98 -15.32
C ALA A 94 -19.91 -17.48 -15.02
N ASP A 95 -20.65 -18.30 -15.77
CA ASP A 95 -20.66 -19.74 -15.66
C ASP A 95 -20.57 -20.36 -17.06
N GLY A 96 -19.67 -21.32 -17.21
CA GLY A 96 -19.42 -21.97 -18.49
C GLY A 96 -19.03 -23.44 -18.34
N PRO A 97 -19.29 -24.27 -19.34
CA PRO A 97 -18.98 -25.70 -19.28
C PRO A 97 -17.47 -25.92 -19.13
N GLY A 98 -17.08 -26.83 -18.22
CA GLY A 98 -15.68 -27.15 -17.94
C GLY A 98 -14.88 -25.99 -17.32
N ARG A 99 -15.56 -25.05 -16.69
CA ARG A 99 -14.94 -23.88 -16.05
C ARG A 99 -15.44 -23.70 -14.62
N ILE A 100 -14.57 -23.17 -13.78
CA ILE A 100 -14.95 -22.71 -12.44
C ILE A 100 -15.76 -21.43 -12.61
N ALA A 101 -17.00 -21.42 -12.13
CA ALA A 101 -17.85 -20.23 -12.16
C ALA A 101 -17.21 -19.10 -11.37
N VAL A 102 -17.27 -17.89 -11.89
CA VAL A 102 -16.70 -16.67 -11.27
C VAL A 102 -17.80 -15.64 -11.02
N SER A 103 -17.62 -14.84 -9.96
CA SER A 103 -18.54 -13.78 -9.62
C SER A 103 -17.78 -12.55 -9.19
N GLU A 104 -18.13 -11.41 -9.76
CA GLU A 104 -17.64 -10.09 -9.35
C GLU A 104 -18.76 -9.38 -8.63
N PRO A 105 -18.64 -9.17 -7.32
CA PRO A 105 -19.54 -8.32 -6.56
C PRO A 105 -19.22 -6.84 -6.81
N ASP A 106 -20.15 -5.96 -6.44
CA ASP A 106 -19.92 -4.51 -6.40
C ASP A 106 -19.49 -3.87 -7.73
N VAL A 107 -19.94 -4.41 -8.87
CA VAL A 107 -19.71 -3.82 -10.17
C VAL A 107 -20.56 -2.57 -10.31
N ARG A 108 -19.89 -1.42 -10.42
CA ARG A 108 -20.56 -0.14 -10.50
C ARG A 108 -21.02 0.18 -11.91
N VAL A 109 -22.31 0.42 -12.08
CA VAL A 109 -22.91 0.99 -13.28
C VAL A 109 -23.14 2.50 -13.06
N VAL A 110 -22.61 3.30 -13.97
CA VAL A 110 -22.81 4.75 -14.00
C VAL A 110 -23.75 5.07 -15.15
N ALA A 111 -24.67 6.01 -14.94
CA ALA A 111 -25.61 6.43 -15.98
C ALA A 111 -24.85 6.87 -17.26
N ARG A 112 -25.36 6.50 -18.42
CA ARG A 112 -24.81 6.79 -19.77
C ARG A 112 -23.40 6.23 -20.02
N LYS A 113 -22.82 5.46 -19.10
CA LYS A 113 -21.50 4.85 -19.22
C LYS A 113 -21.64 3.36 -19.45
N VAL A 114 -20.84 2.82 -20.41
CA VAL A 114 -20.58 1.40 -20.51
C VAL A 114 -19.33 1.09 -19.70
N THR A 115 -19.52 0.49 -18.53
CA THR A 115 -18.41 0.09 -17.64
C THR A 115 -17.79 -1.20 -18.16
N PRO A 116 -16.50 -1.25 -18.47
CA PRO A 116 -15.81 -2.48 -18.84
C PRO A 116 -15.57 -3.35 -17.62
N LEU A 117 -15.82 -4.66 -17.76
CA LEU A 117 -15.57 -5.66 -16.75
C LEU A 117 -14.86 -6.86 -17.37
N ASN A 118 -13.71 -7.25 -16.87
CA ASN A 118 -12.96 -8.42 -17.33
C ASN A 118 -13.10 -9.55 -16.31
N LEU A 119 -13.61 -10.67 -16.76
CA LEU A 119 -13.78 -11.89 -15.98
C LEU A 119 -12.80 -12.96 -16.48
N GLU A 120 -12.06 -13.58 -15.58
CA GLU A 120 -11.12 -14.65 -15.90
C GLU A 120 -11.58 -15.96 -15.25
N MET A 121 -11.81 -17.00 -16.07
CA MET A 121 -12.28 -18.30 -15.60
C MET A 121 -11.15 -19.34 -15.67
N LEU A 122 -11.00 -20.15 -14.61
CA LEU A 122 -10.12 -21.31 -14.60
C LEU A 122 -10.83 -22.53 -15.19
N ALA A 123 -10.04 -23.44 -15.80
CA ALA A 123 -10.55 -24.74 -16.20
C ALA A 123 -10.97 -25.56 -14.96
N LEU A 124 -12.14 -26.21 -15.04
CA LEU A 124 -12.57 -27.17 -14.04
C LEU A 124 -11.78 -28.47 -14.25
N PRO A 125 -11.24 -29.12 -13.20
CA PRO A 125 -10.67 -30.48 -13.31
C PRO A 125 -11.70 -31.45 -13.86
N GLU A 126 -11.31 -32.40 -14.78
CA GLU A 126 -12.22 -33.30 -15.48
C GLU A 126 -13.07 -34.22 -14.57
N THR A 127 -12.59 -34.46 -13.35
CA THR A 127 -13.27 -35.31 -12.35
C THR A 127 -14.19 -34.59 -11.42
N ALA A 128 -14.16 -33.27 -11.39
CA ALA A 128 -15.03 -32.49 -10.51
C ALA A 128 -16.46 -32.42 -11.07
N GLN A 129 -17.29 -33.38 -10.74
CA GLN A 129 -18.73 -33.26 -10.96
C GLN A 129 -19.27 -32.09 -10.12
N LYS A 130 -19.56 -30.96 -10.80
CA LYS A 130 -20.38 -29.86 -10.31
C LYS A 130 -20.07 -29.31 -8.90
N VAL A 131 -18.81 -29.01 -8.61
CA VAL A 131 -18.49 -28.19 -7.47
C VAL A 131 -18.76 -26.72 -7.88
N VAL A 132 -19.84 -26.14 -7.35
CA VAL A 132 -20.15 -24.72 -7.55
C VAL A 132 -19.21 -23.91 -6.67
N ILE A 133 -17.96 -23.85 -7.03
CA ILE A 133 -17.02 -22.88 -6.46
C ILE A 133 -17.17 -21.61 -7.29
N VAL A 134 -17.89 -20.68 -6.75
CA VAL A 134 -17.91 -19.33 -7.32
C VAL A 134 -16.62 -18.64 -6.88
N GLY A 135 -15.57 -18.75 -7.71
CA GLY A 135 -14.35 -17.94 -7.56
C GLY A 135 -14.67 -16.46 -7.66
N ARG A 136 -13.74 -15.58 -7.25
CA ARG A 136 -13.78 -14.16 -7.66
C ARG A 136 -13.60 -14.08 -9.17
N ALA A 137 -14.19 -13.08 -9.80
CA ALA A 137 -14.10 -12.86 -11.25
C ALA A 137 -12.68 -12.64 -11.75
N GLN A 138 -11.82 -12.16 -10.86
CA GLN A 138 -10.37 -12.17 -11.03
C GLN A 138 -9.80 -12.96 -9.83
N ILE A 139 -9.17 -14.05 -10.12
CA ILE A 139 -8.55 -14.89 -9.10
C ILE A 139 -7.12 -14.37 -8.95
N ALA A 140 -6.71 -13.97 -7.73
CA ALA A 140 -5.30 -13.85 -7.37
C ALA A 140 -4.58 -15.15 -7.76
N ASP A 141 -3.27 -15.19 -7.85
CA ASP A 141 -2.50 -16.33 -8.27
C ASP A 141 -3.14 -17.68 -7.83
N PRO A 142 -3.77 -18.45 -8.74
CA PRO A 142 -4.55 -19.64 -8.36
C PRO A 142 -3.65 -20.81 -7.94
N TYR A 143 -2.35 -20.70 -8.18
CA TYR A 143 -1.35 -21.72 -7.91
C TYR A 143 -0.46 -21.35 -6.71
N GLY A 144 -0.74 -20.23 -6.06
CA GLY A 144 0.01 -19.73 -4.91
C GLY A 144 -0.60 -20.14 -3.56
N ALA A 145 -0.19 -19.45 -2.50
CA ALA A 145 -0.73 -19.62 -1.16
C ALA A 145 -2.24 -19.29 -1.10
N ALA A 146 -2.95 -19.83 -0.13
CA ALA A 146 -4.38 -19.60 0.02
C ALA A 146 -4.73 -18.14 0.37
N SER A 147 -3.82 -17.45 1.05
CA SER A 147 -3.97 -16.04 1.46
C SER A 147 -3.82 -15.02 0.33
N ASN A 148 -3.54 -15.46 -0.90
CA ASN A 148 -3.51 -14.55 -2.04
C ASN A 148 -4.88 -13.92 -2.26
N THR A 149 -4.93 -12.58 -2.27
CA THR A 149 -6.17 -11.80 -2.34
C THR A 149 -6.11 -10.80 -3.48
N LEU A 150 -7.24 -10.60 -4.13
CA LEU A 150 -7.43 -9.57 -5.14
C LEU A 150 -8.56 -8.64 -4.70
N LEU A 151 -8.33 -7.35 -4.76
CA LEU A 151 -9.35 -6.31 -4.59
C LEU A 151 -9.62 -5.65 -5.93
N ASN A 152 -10.90 -5.39 -6.21
CA ASN A 152 -11.33 -4.66 -7.39
C ASN A 152 -11.37 -3.13 -7.14
N ARG A 153 -11.63 -2.36 -8.20
CA ARG A 153 -11.66 -0.89 -8.15
C ARG A 153 -12.71 -0.33 -7.17
N GLU A 154 -13.88 -0.93 -7.09
CA GLU A 154 -14.93 -0.45 -6.20
C GLU A 154 -14.63 -0.78 -4.73
N GLU A 155 -14.08 -1.96 -4.45
CA GLU A 155 -13.61 -2.32 -3.11
C GLU A 155 -12.53 -1.34 -2.64
N LEU A 156 -11.54 -1.01 -3.50
CA LEU A 156 -10.47 -0.06 -3.19
C LEU A 156 -11.01 1.36 -2.96
N ARG A 157 -11.99 1.78 -3.74
CA ARG A 157 -12.52 3.15 -3.71
C ARG A 157 -13.46 3.42 -2.55
N SER A 158 -14.24 2.43 -2.15
CA SER A 158 -15.33 2.59 -1.17
C SER A 158 -15.04 1.98 0.19
N ALA A 159 -13.82 1.49 0.44
CA ALA A 159 -13.44 0.98 1.75
C ALA A 159 -13.49 2.10 2.80
N PRO A 160 -14.01 1.82 4.01
CA PRO A 160 -14.05 2.79 5.09
C PRO A 160 -12.65 3.14 5.60
N GLY A 161 -12.39 4.43 5.89
CA GLY A 161 -11.12 4.89 6.43
C GLY A 161 -10.01 5.02 5.40
N THR A 162 -10.35 5.03 4.11
CA THR A 162 -9.33 5.22 3.06
C THR A 162 -8.77 6.63 3.04
N GLY A 163 -9.56 7.62 3.43
CA GLY A 163 -9.11 9.00 3.41
C GLY A 163 -8.58 9.47 2.06
N SER A 164 -9.10 8.93 0.95
CA SER A 164 -8.60 9.17 -0.42
C SER A 164 -7.26 8.49 -0.74
N ASP A 165 -6.92 7.41 -0.02
CA ASP A 165 -5.70 6.65 -0.20
C ASP A 165 -6.00 5.18 -0.55
N VAL A 166 -5.42 4.69 -1.66
CA VAL A 166 -5.67 3.33 -2.13
C VAL A 166 -5.02 2.27 -1.24
N LEU A 167 -3.86 2.56 -0.63
CA LEU A 167 -3.16 1.58 0.20
C LEU A 167 -3.88 1.33 1.52
N ARG A 168 -4.59 2.33 2.06
CA ARG A 168 -5.43 2.16 3.24
C ARG A 168 -6.64 1.24 3.00
N ALA A 169 -7.04 1.08 1.74
CA ALA A 169 -8.08 0.11 1.39
C ALA A 169 -7.64 -1.35 1.58
N LEU A 170 -6.32 -1.60 1.66
CA LEU A 170 -5.75 -2.92 1.89
C LEU A 170 -5.91 -3.40 3.36
N ASP A 171 -6.30 -2.51 4.27
CA ASP A 171 -6.58 -2.86 5.66
C ASP A 171 -7.59 -4.02 5.75
N GLY A 172 -7.21 -5.06 6.48
CA GLY A 172 -8.04 -6.26 6.61
C GLY A 172 -7.73 -7.36 5.60
N LEU A 173 -6.61 -7.27 4.85
CA LEU A 173 -6.06 -8.40 4.11
C LEU A 173 -5.29 -9.36 5.03
N PRO A 174 -5.22 -10.68 4.68
CA PRO A 174 -4.51 -11.67 5.49
C PRO A 174 -3.04 -11.30 5.69
N GLY A 175 -2.55 -11.37 6.92
CA GLY A 175 -1.15 -11.11 7.26
C GLY A 175 -0.70 -9.65 7.15
N LEU A 176 -1.56 -8.74 6.67
CA LEU A 176 -1.29 -7.32 6.59
C LEU A 176 -1.76 -6.63 7.87
N ILE A 177 -0.86 -5.89 8.50
CA ILE A 177 -1.14 -5.07 9.68
C ILE A 177 -0.83 -3.62 9.33
N PRO A 178 -1.84 -2.73 9.34
CA PRO A 178 -1.63 -1.31 9.08
C PRO A 178 -0.77 -0.69 10.17
N ASP A 179 0.02 0.29 9.80
CA ASP A 179 0.87 1.01 10.74
C ASP A 179 0.23 2.34 11.13
N GLY A 180 -0.69 2.28 12.07
CA GLY A 180 -1.38 3.45 12.60
C GLY A 180 -2.21 4.20 11.55
N GLU A 181 -1.89 5.47 11.35
CA GLU A 181 -2.54 6.39 10.42
C GLU A 181 -1.86 6.46 9.04
N PHE A 182 -0.76 5.73 8.87
CA PHE A 182 0.05 5.75 7.65
C PHE A 182 -0.58 4.94 6.52
N ALA A 183 -0.21 5.27 5.29
CA ALA A 183 -0.50 4.45 4.11
C ALA A 183 0.40 3.22 4.02
N SER A 184 1.37 3.10 4.91
CA SER A 184 2.29 1.96 4.99
C SER A 184 1.71 0.81 5.80
N PHE A 185 2.21 -0.36 5.55
CA PHE A 185 1.78 -1.59 6.23
C PHE A 185 2.93 -2.56 6.41
N SER A 186 2.89 -3.28 7.51
CA SER A 186 3.75 -4.44 7.76
C SER A 186 3.04 -5.73 7.36
N VAL A 187 3.80 -6.74 6.96
CA VAL A 187 3.27 -8.04 6.57
C VAL A 187 3.99 -9.13 7.33
N ARG A 188 3.23 -9.90 8.13
CA ARG A 188 3.80 -11.02 8.89
C ARG A 188 5.08 -10.63 9.63
N GLY A 189 5.07 -9.49 10.34
CA GLY A 189 6.19 -8.97 11.11
C GLY A 189 7.37 -8.41 10.30
N ARG A 190 7.24 -8.31 8.99
CA ARG A 190 8.20 -7.65 8.10
C ARG A 190 7.77 -6.22 7.83
N GLY A 191 8.73 -5.30 7.74
CA GLY A 191 8.45 -3.88 7.57
C GLY A 191 7.97 -3.49 6.15
N PRO A 192 7.51 -2.24 5.97
CA PRO A 192 6.99 -1.75 4.69
C PRO A 192 7.98 -1.88 3.52
N ARG A 193 9.28 -1.73 3.78
CA ARG A 193 10.33 -1.80 2.74
C ARG A 193 10.67 -3.22 2.28
N ASP A 194 10.19 -4.22 2.97
CA ASP A 194 10.38 -5.62 2.61
C ASP A 194 9.40 -6.09 1.55
N ASN A 195 8.38 -5.29 1.26
CA ASN A 195 7.32 -5.59 0.32
C ASN A 195 7.76 -5.28 -1.12
N LEU A 196 7.51 -6.21 -2.04
CA LEU A 196 7.66 -6.00 -3.48
C LEU A 196 6.40 -5.37 -4.03
N ILE A 197 6.51 -4.19 -4.61
CA ILE A 197 5.38 -3.50 -5.21
C ILE A 197 5.62 -3.35 -6.71
N LEU A 198 4.64 -3.78 -7.49
CA LEU A 198 4.63 -3.70 -8.94
C LEU A 198 3.42 -2.91 -9.40
N VAL A 199 3.62 -2.01 -10.37
CA VAL A 199 2.55 -1.24 -11.00
C VAL A 199 2.49 -1.65 -12.47
N ASP A 200 1.40 -2.27 -12.90
CA ASP A 200 1.27 -2.91 -14.22
C ASP A 200 2.43 -3.88 -14.56
N GLY A 201 3.00 -4.53 -13.54
CA GLY A 201 4.15 -5.42 -13.67
C GLY A 201 5.52 -4.74 -13.63
N LEU A 202 5.56 -3.41 -13.60
CA LEU A 202 6.79 -2.62 -13.51
C LEU A 202 7.17 -2.37 -12.04
N PRO A 203 8.44 -2.48 -11.66
CA PRO A 203 8.87 -2.30 -10.28
C PRO A 203 8.78 -0.83 -9.86
N LEU A 204 8.14 -0.58 -8.72
CA LEU A 204 8.07 0.74 -8.12
C LEU A 204 8.23 0.59 -6.59
N ASP A 205 9.45 0.77 -6.09
CA ASP A 205 9.78 0.53 -4.69
C ASP A 205 9.13 1.54 -3.73
N ARG A 206 8.86 2.75 -4.20
CA ARG A 206 8.21 3.81 -3.43
C ARG A 206 6.87 4.14 -4.07
N VAL A 207 5.79 3.87 -3.36
CA VAL A 207 4.41 4.17 -3.79
C VAL A 207 3.71 5.09 -2.81
N VAL A 208 4.48 5.74 -1.93
CA VAL A 208 3.99 6.61 -0.87
C VAL A 208 4.73 7.94 -0.86
N HIS A 209 4.01 8.98 -0.50
CA HIS A 209 4.55 10.28 -0.18
C HIS A 209 5.00 10.35 1.28
N PHE A 210 5.96 11.23 1.56
CA PHE A 210 6.46 11.50 2.90
C PHE A 210 6.93 10.21 3.58
N ASP A 211 7.82 9.47 2.88
CA ASP A 211 8.38 8.18 3.32
C ASP A 211 9.38 8.29 4.48
N GLN A 212 9.78 9.48 4.82
CA GLN A 212 10.40 9.84 6.08
C GLN A 212 9.47 10.77 6.82
N THR A 213 9.43 10.61 8.10
CA THR A 213 8.48 11.23 8.98
C THR A 213 8.40 12.73 8.82
N VAL A 214 7.20 13.19 8.75
CA VAL A 214 6.82 14.59 8.79
C VAL A 214 6.93 15.03 10.25
N GLY A 215 8.14 15.43 10.67
CA GLY A 215 8.36 16.03 11.99
C GLY A 215 8.52 15.07 13.17
N GLU A 216 8.56 13.77 12.96
CA GLU A 216 8.67 12.78 14.04
C GLU A 216 9.83 11.82 13.80
N GLU A 217 10.49 11.40 14.86
CA GLU A 217 11.55 10.36 14.84
C GLU A 217 11.02 8.94 14.65
N GLU A 218 9.84 8.78 14.08
CA GLU A 218 9.32 7.46 13.78
C GLU A 218 10.18 6.80 12.71
N ASP A 219 11.04 5.91 13.14
CA ASP A 219 11.86 5.08 12.26
C ASP A 219 11.00 3.96 11.63
N VAL A 220 9.90 4.36 11.00
CA VAL A 220 9.09 3.48 10.17
C VAL A 220 9.82 3.30 8.85
N GLY A 221 10.81 2.45 8.85
CA GLY A 221 11.70 2.24 7.73
C GLY A 221 10.98 1.97 6.41
N GLY A 222 10.62 3.02 5.66
CA GLY A 222 9.92 3.00 4.37
C GLY A 222 8.41 3.16 4.46
N GLY A 223 7.90 3.52 5.63
CA GLY A 223 6.53 3.98 5.78
C GLY A 223 6.34 5.36 5.16
N GLY A 224 5.13 5.67 4.69
CA GLY A 224 4.76 6.96 4.18
C GLY A 224 3.31 7.26 4.52
N ARG A 225 2.98 8.56 4.56
CA ARG A 225 1.65 8.97 5.06
C ARG A 225 0.57 8.89 4.00
N TYR A 226 0.94 8.91 2.72
CA TYR A 226 -0.04 8.97 1.63
C TYR A 226 0.44 8.23 0.39
N SER A 227 -0.45 7.46 -0.24
CA SER A 227 -0.17 6.80 -1.52
C SER A 227 -0.06 7.82 -2.66
N ILE A 228 0.82 7.54 -3.62
CA ILE A 228 0.89 8.30 -4.89
C ILE A 228 -0.29 8.01 -5.83
N PHE A 229 -1.20 7.12 -5.44
CA PHE A 229 -2.35 6.73 -6.25
C PHE A 229 -3.66 7.24 -5.68
N ALA A 230 -4.43 7.92 -6.52
CA ALA A 230 -5.83 8.18 -6.27
C ALA A 230 -6.63 6.86 -6.30
N PRO A 231 -7.67 6.68 -5.45
CA PRO A 231 -8.47 5.45 -5.42
C PRO A 231 -9.09 5.08 -6.77
N ASN A 232 -9.39 6.07 -7.62
CA ASN A 232 -9.94 5.83 -8.96
C ASN A 232 -8.89 5.34 -9.98
N SER A 233 -7.59 5.55 -9.73
CA SER A 233 -6.53 5.20 -10.67
C SER A 233 -6.21 3.70 -10.69
N ILE A 234 -6.52 2.98 -9.61
CA ILE A 234 -6.21 1.56 -9.47
C ILE A 234 -7.46 0.73 -9.78
N ALA A 235 -7.35 -0.10 -10.81
CA ALA A 235 -8.40 -1.02 -11.23
C ALA A 235 -8.40 -2.32 -10.43
N SER A 236 -7.22 -2.74 -9.95
CA SER A 236 -7.07 -3.96 -9.15
C SER A 236 -5.82 -3.91 -8.27
N ALA A 237 -5.90 -4.53 -7.10
CA ALA A 237 -4.76 -4.77 -6.22
C ALA A 237 -4.69 -6.26 -5.87
N GLU A 238 -3.65 -6.95 -6.33
CA GLU A 238 -3.38 -8.35 -6.01
C GLU A 238 -2.30 -8.41 -4.94
N PHE A 239 -2.61 -9.03 -3.82
CA PHE A 239 -1.74 -9.12 -2.65
C PHE A 239 -1.41 -10.56 -2.31
N SER A 240 -0.13 -10.85 -2.08
CA SER A 240 0.40 -12.15 -1.67
C SER A 240 1.33 -12.00 -0.47
N PRO A 241 0.96 -12.44 0.73
CA PRO A 241 1.83 -12.35 1.91
C PRO A 241 2.94 -13.40 1.93
N GLY A 242 2.96 -14.33 0.96
CA GLY A 242 3.97 -15.36 0.79
C GLY A 242 3.66 -16.29 -0.38
N GLY A 243 4.58 -17.18 -0.74
CA GLY A 243 4.36 -18.24 -1.72
C GLY A 243 4.10 -17.76 -3.15
N TRP A 244 4.60 -16.61 -3.57
CA TRP A 244 4.42 -16.08 -4.93
C TRP A 244 5.39 -16.74 -5.94
N SER A 245 5.06 -16.61 -7.24
CA SER A 245 5.77 -17.17 -8.39
C SER A 245 7.26 -16.80 -8.45
N ALA A 246 8.08 -17.67 -9.07
CA ALA A 246 9.50 -17.42 -9.35
C ALA A 246 9.73 -16.23 -10.31
N ALA A 247 8.70 -15.77 -11.01
CA ALA A 247 8.76 -14.56 -11.82
C ALA A 247 9.16 -13.31 -11.02
N TYR A 248 8.88 -13.29 -9.71
CA TYR A 248 9.03 -12.11 -8.86
C TYR A 248 10.14 -12.30 -7.83
N GLY A 249 11.04 -11.33 -7.69
CA GLY A 249 12.17 -11.38 -6.75
C GLY A 249 12.64 -10.01 -6.29
N GLY A 250 13.68 -9.98 -5.45
CA GLY A 250 14.31 -8.75 -4.95
C GLY A 250 13.72 -8.22 -3.64
N ARG A 251 12.65 -8.81 -3.11
CA ARG A 251 12.06 -8.52 -1.80
C ARG A 251 11.63 -9.81 -1.10
N SER A 252 11.48 -9.74 0.22
CA SER A 252 11.28 -10.91 1.05
C SER A 252 10.06 -10.84 1.98
N GLY A 253 9.32 -9.74 2.02
CA GLY A 253 8.14 -9.56 2.89
C GLY A 253 6.85 -10.04 2.22
N SER A 254 6.35 -9.32 1.24
CA SER A 254 5.14 -9.65 0.47
C SER A 254 5.26 -9.21 -0.99
N LEU A 255 4.25 -9.56 -1.79
CA LEU A 255 4.08 -9.08 -3.16
C LEU A 255 2.75 -8.34 -3.27
N LEU A 256 2.78 -7.08 -3.72
CA LEU A 256 1.62 -6.28 -4.08
C LEU A 256 1.70 -5.91 -5.57
N LYS A 257 0.71 -6.29 -6.35
CA LYS A 257 0.58 -5.89 -7.76
C LYS A 257 -0.60 -4.95 -7.91
N LEU A 258 -0.34 -3.73 -8.35
CA LEU A 258 -1.34 -2.71 -8.62
C LEU A 258 -1.57 -2.62 -10.13
N GLY A 259 -2.80 -2.80 -10.55
CA GLY A 259 -3.22 -2.60 -11.93
C GLY A 259 -3.82 -1.21 -12.11
N VAL A 260 -3.22 -0.36 -12.94
CA VAL A 260 -3.75 0.97 -13.26
C VAL A 260 -4.91 0.86 -14.24
N ALA A 261 -5.93 1.70 -14.09
CA ALA A 261 -7.07 1.75 -15.00
C ALA A 261 -6.63 1.98 -16.46
N GLY A 262 -7.16 1.20 -17.39
CA GLY A 262 -6.73 1.19 -18.80
C GLY A 262 -7.60 2.02 -19.75
N GLY A 263 -8.53 2.80 -19.20
CA GLY A 263 -9.52 3.53 -19.97
C GLY A 263 -10.80 2.74 -20.27
N SER A 264 -11.76 3.39 -20.87
CA SER A 264 -13.09 2.88 -21.18
C SER A 264 -13.43 3.17 -22.65
N PRO A 265 -14.26 2.36 -23.31
CA PRO A 265 -14.78 2.72 -24.62
C PRO A 265 -15.70 3.95 -24.60
N THR A 266 -16.33 4.23 -23.45
CA THR A 266 -17.19 5.40 -23.25
C THR A 266 -16.42 6.48 -22.51
N PRO A 267 -16.36 7.73 -23.03
CA PRO A 267 -15.67 8.81 -22.36
C PRO A 267 -16.40 9.20 -21.07
N SER A 268 -15.61 9.42 -20.05
CA SER A 268 -16.09 9.92 -18.75
C SER A 268 -15.01 10.75 -18.06
N ALA A 269 -15.44 11.79 -17.33
CA ALA A 269 -14.55 12.59 -16.51
C ALA A 269 -15.10 12.66 -15.09
N SER A 270 -14.24 12.75 -14.11
CA SER A 270 -14.64 13.02 -12.74
C SER A 270 -13.79 14.15 -12.15
N LEU A 271 -14.44 14.95 -11.32
CA LEU A 271 -13.82 15.98 -10.51
C LEU A 271 -14.15 15.68 -9.05
N ARG A 272 -13.12 15.44 -8.26
CA ARG A 272 -13.24 15.25 -6.82
C ARG A 272 -12.69 16.49 -6.11
N LEU A 273 -13.45 16.96 -5.14
CA LEU A 273 -13.10 18.05 -4.24
C LEU A 273 -13.23 17.51 -2.82
N ASP A 274 -12.20 17.63 -2.02
CA ASP A 274 -12.26 17.37 -0.57
C ASP A 274 -11.46 18.41 0.22
N ILE A 275 -11.42 18.25 1.53
CA ILE A 275 -10.75 19.21 2.42
C ILE A 275 -9.23 19.30 2.16
N ALA A 276 -8.61 18.27 1.63
CA ALA A 276 -7.18 18.23 1.34
C ALA A 276 -6.84 18.83 -0.04
N GLY A 277 -7.76 18.74 -1.02
CA GLY A 277 -7.47 19.27 -2.35
C GLY A 277 -8.41 18.84 -3.46
N LEU A 278 -7.81 18.67 -4.63
CA LEU A 278 -8.50 18.50 -5.90
C LEU A 278 -7.94 17.28 -6.64
N GLU A 279 -8.82 16.47 -7.23
CA GLU A 279 -8.48 15.41 -8.17
C GLU A 279 -9.36 15.52 -9.42
N PHE A 280 -8.72 15.51 -10.58
CA PHE A 280 -9.38 15.36 -11.87
C PHE A 280 -9.01 14.02 -12.48
N SER A 281 -9.96 13.31 -13.08
CA SER A 281 -9.67 12.12 -13.87
C SER A 281 -10.50 12.08 -15.16
N TYR A 282 -9.91 11.50 -16.20
CA TYR A 282 -10.53 11.18 -17.46
C TYR A 282 -10.32 9.71 -17.80
N GLU A 283 -11.35 9.06 -18.30
CA GLU A 283 -11.31 7.68 -18.74
C GLU A 283 -12.14 7.56 -20.03
N GLY A 284 -11.49 7.14 -21.13
CA GLY A 284 -12.20 7.12 -22.42
C GLY A 284 -11.30 6.77 -23.60
N PRO A 285 -11.80 6.96 -24.83
CA PRO A 285 -11.00 6.95 -26.04
C PRO A 285 -9.90 8.00 -25.99
N SER A 286 -8.76 7.72 -26.63
CA SER A 286 -7.60 8.64 -26.59
C SER A 286 -7.71 9.81 -27.56
N TYR A 287 -8.63 9.81 -28.50
CA TYR A 287 -8.73 10.78 -29.60
C TYR A 287 -7.49 10.90 -30.51
N ILE A 288 -6.41 10.19 -30.16
CA ILE A 288 -5.18 10.15 -30.96
C ILE A 288 -5.23 9.01 -31.98
N HIS A 289 -5.86 7.89 -31.59
CA HIS A 289 -5.99 6.70 -32.40
C HIS A 289 -7.24 5.91 -31.99
N ASP A 290 -8.04 5.48 -32.93
CA ASP A 290 -9.36 4.87 -32.73
C ASP A 290 -9.37 3.58 -31.89
N ARG A 291 -8.24 2.87 -31.86
CA ARG A 291 -8.08 1.63 -31.07
C ARG A 291 -7.38 1.84 -29.73
N THR A 292 -7.27 3.09 -29.28
CA THR A 292 -6.59 3.43 -28.06
C THR A 292 -7.55 3.99 -27.03
N THR A 293 -7.61 3.36 -25.87
CA THR A 293 -8.23 3.91 -24.68
C THR A 293 -7.19 4.53 -23.77
N MET A 294 -7.59 5.52 -22.96
CA MET A 294 -6.70 6.15 -22.01
C MET A 294 -7.38 6.37 -20.64
N TYR A 295 -6.58 6.34 -19.62
CA TYR A 295 -6.88 6.84 -18.30
C TYR A 295 -5.88 7.92 -17.94
N PHE A 296 -6.38 9.05 -17.47
CA PHE A 296 -5.57 10.15 -16.96
C PHE A 296 -6.10 10.60 -15.62
N THR A 297 -5.22 10.88 -14.67
CA THR A 297 -5.59 11.54 -13.41
C THR A 297 -4.50 12.54 -13.01
N ALA A 298 -4.94 13.66 -12.42
CA ALA A 298 -4.09 14.64 -11.77
C ALA A 298 -4.72 14.99 -10.43
N ARG A 299 -3.94 14.86 -9.35
CA ARG A 299 -4.34 15.14 -7.98
C ARG A 299 -3.36 16.12 -7.34
N GLN A 300 -3.86 17.08 -6.58
CA GLN A 300 -3.05 17.99 -5.81
C GLN A 300 -3.65 18.18 -4.41
N PHE A 301 -2.85 17.89 -3.39
CA PHE A 301 -3.23 18.03 -1.99
C PHE A 301 -2.27 18.99 -1.26
N ASP A 302 -2.84 19.84 -0.39
CA ASP A 302 -2.14 20.75 0.51
C ASP A 302 -2.63 20.52 1.94
N PHE A 303 -1.99 19.60 2.64
CA PHE A 303 -2.34 19.25 4.01
C PHE A 303 -2.04 20.41 4.99
N GLY A 304 -1.15 21.33 4.66
CA GLY A 304 -0.93 22.51 5.48
C GLY A 304 -2.18 23.40 5.61
N ARG A 305 -3.13 23.34 4.65
CA ARG A 305 -4.45 23.98 4.80
C ARG A 305 -5.32 23.20 5.80
N VAL A 306 -5.31 21.89 5.73
CA VAL A 306 -6.05 21.02 6.65
C VAL A 306 -5.57 21.25 8.07
N PHE A 307 -4.27 21.19 8.32
CA PHE A 307 -3.65 21.37 9.64
C PHE A 307 -3.94 22.75 10.23
N ARG A 308 -3.88 23.82 9.42
CA ARG A 308 -4.32 25.15 9.89
C ARG A 308 -5.80 25.19 10.29
N THR A 309 -6.66 24.45 9.60
CA THR A 309 -8.11 24.41 9.89
C THR A 309 -8.42 23.66 11.17
N ILE A 310 -7.64 22.62 11.48
CA ILE A 310 -7.78 21.84 12.71
C ILE A 310 -6.85 22.30 13.84
N GLU A 311 -6.09 23.39 13.63
CA GLU A 311 -5.17 24.02 14.60
C GLU A 311 -3.94 23.16 14.98
N GLU A 312 -3.59 22.17 14.15
CA GLU A 312 -2.37 21.35 14.26
C GLU A 312 -1.22 22.01 13.50
N LEU A 313 -0.69 23.09 14.08
CA LEU A 313 0.29 23.95 13.40
C LEU A 313 1.72 23.40 13.44
N ASP A 314 2.04 22.56 14.38
CA ASP A 314 3.36 21.96 14.60
C ASP A 314 3.77 20.92 13.55
N ILE A 315 2.81 20.25 12.92
CA ILE A 315 3.07 19.20 11.90
C ILE A 315 3.79 19.75 10.66
N GLY A 316 3.64 21.04 10.34
CA GLY A 316 4.27 21.64 9.15
C GLY A 316 3.35 21.66 7.93
N GLN A 317 3.93 21.72 6.72
CA GLN A 317 3.21 22.01 5.47
C GLN A 317 3.50 20.98 4.39
N PRO A 318 2.95 19.78 4.47
CA PRO A 318 3.09 18.77 3.42
C PRO A 318 2.19 19.10 2.21
N LYS A 319 2.79 19.01 1.01
CA LYS A 319 2.10 19.19 -0.28
C LYS A 319 2.51 18.08 -1.24
N LEU A 320 1.55 17.55 -1.96
CA LEU A 320 1.80 16.53 -2.98
C LEU A 320 1.04 16.82 -4.27
N THR A 321 1.57 16.29 -5.35
CA THR A 321 0.91 16.25 -6.66
C THR A 321 1.13 14.88 -7.27
N ASP A 322 0.10 14.29 -7.86
CA ASP A 322 0.19 13.02 -8.56
C ASP A 322 -0.41 13.15 -9.95
N ILE A 323 0.32 12.66 -10.92
CA ILE A 323 -0.12 12.57 -12.31
C ILE A 323 0.09 11.14 -12.76
N VAL A 324 -0.97 10.49 -13.24
CA VAL A 324 -0.93 9.15 -13.79
C VAL A 324 -1.59 9.18 -15.18
N LEU A 325 -0.88 8.67 -16.17
CA LEU A 325 -1.38 8.48 -17.54
C LEU A 325 -1.15 7.03 -17.94
N LYS A 326 -2.19 6.35 -18.38
CA LYS A 326 -2.11 5.05 -19.03
C LYS A 326 -2.84 5.08 -20.36
N THR A 327 -2.24 4.51 -21.38
CA THR A 327 -2.92 4.23 -22.65
C THR A 327 -2.83 2.76 -22.98
N VAL A 328 -3.89 2.23 -23.59
CA VAL A 328 -3.98 0.85 -24.05
C VAL A 328 -4.39 0.87 -25.53
N THR A 329 -3.48 0.47 -26.40
CA THR A 329 -3.69 0.40 -27.85
C THR A 329 -3.78 -1.06 -28.28
N SER A 330 -4.91 -1.47 -28.84
CA SER A 330 -5.06 -2.77 -29.48
C SER A 330 -4.65 -2.65 -30.94
N LEU A 331 -3.46 -3.13 -31.28
CA LEU A 331 -2.98 -3.12 -32.67
C LEU A 331 -3.81 -4.06 -33.55
N ASP A 332 -4.04 -5.26 -33.03
CA ASP A 332 -4.89 -6.31 -33.59
C ASP A 332 -5.44 -7.21 -32.48
N ALA A 333 -6.02 -8.36 -32.84
CA ALA A 333 -6.60 -9.31 -31.88
C ALA A 333 -5.56 -9.93 -30.93
N ASP A 334 -4.31 -9.99 -31.35
CA ASP A 334 -3.23 -10.68 -30.63
C ASP A 334 -2.18 -9.75 -30.03
N ASN A 335 -2.16 -8.49 -30.46
CA ASN A 335 -1.13 -7.53 -30.06
C ASN A 335 -1.74 -6.31 -29.36
N LYS A 336 -1.25 -6.03 -28.13
CA LYS A 336 -1.59 -4.83 -27.37
C LYS A 336 -0.33 -4.11 -26.92
N ILE A 337 -0.35 -2.79 -27.02
CA ILE A 337 0.69 -1.92 -26.47
C ILE A 337 0.08 -1.07 -25.38
N GLU A 338 0.74 -1.04 -24.23
CA GLU A 338 0.33 -0.25 -23.05
C GLU A 338 1.46 0.72 -22.72
N PHE A 339 1.13 1.99 -22.55
CA PHE A 339 2.03 3.00 -22.03
C PHE A 339 1.58 3.37 -20.63
N LEU A 340 2.52 3.52 -19.69
CA LEU A 340 2.28 4.00 -18.34
C LEU A 340 3.27 5.12 -18.03
N GLY A 341 2.73 6.27 -17.58
CA GLY A 341 3.51 7.39 -17.05
C GLY A 341 2.99 7.77 -15.67
N ILE A 342 3.88 7.88 -14.71
CA ILE A 342 3.61 8.33 -13.32
C ILE A 342 4.59 9.44 -13.00
N HIS A 343 4.10 10.53 -12.39
CA HIS A 343 4.91 11.61 -11.86
C HIS A 343 4.29 12.10 -10.55
N ALA A 344 5.05 12.00 -9.46
CA ALA A 344 4.56 12.23 -8.09
C ALA A 344 5.56 13.08 -7.29
N PRO A 345 5.62 14.41 -7.55
CA PRO A 345 6.41 15.33 -6.76
C PRO A 345 5.75 15.63 -5.42
N GLU A 346 6.59 15.79 -4.39
CA GLU A 346 6.18 16.21 -3.06
C GLU A 346 7.11 17.26 -2.48
N ARG A 347 6.57 18.05 -1.57
CA ARG A 347 7.32 19.00 -0.75
C ARG A 347 6.81 18.99 0.67
N TYR A 348 7.72 18.93 1.63
CA TYR A 348 7.43 19.13 3.03
C TYR A 348 8.29 20.25 3.59
N THR A 349 7.66 21.14 4.35
CA THR A 349 8.35 22.25 5.01
C THR A 349 7.84 22.38 6.44
N ARG A 350 8.78 22.42 7.39
CA ARG A 350 8.53 22.76 8.78
C ARG A 350 9.43 23.96 9.12
N ASN A 351 8.81 25.10 9.38
CA ASN A 351 9.48 26.37 9.60
C ASN A 351 9.47 26.76 11.08
N VAL A 352 10.02 27.92 11.42
CA VAL A 352 10.08 28.43 12.80
C VAL A 352 8.70 28.57 13.43
N GLU A 353 7.69 28.99 12.67
CA GLU A 353 6.31 29.12 13.17
C GLU A 353 5.74 27.78 13.60
N ASN A 354 6.02 26.73 12.81
CA ASN A 354 5.63 25.38 13.15
C ASN A 354 6.37 24.87 14.39
N ALA A 355 7.67 25.11 14.50
CA ALA A 355 8.47 24.75 15.66
C ALA A 355 8.01 25.45 16.95
N LEU A 356 7.60 26.71 16.86
CA LEU A 356 7.06 27.46 17.99
C LEU A 356 5.66 27.00 18.42
N ALA A 357 4.89 26.42 17.52
CA ALA A 357 3.57 25.85 17.81
C ALA A 357 3.66 24.52 18.58
N SER A 358 4.80 23.82 18.48
CA SER A 358 4.96 22.52 19.11
C SER A 358 5.05 22.62 20.64
N PRO A 359 4.36 21.75 21.36
CA PRO A 359 4.51 21.65 22.81
C PRO A 359 5.83 20.99 23.23
N ASN A 360 6.50 20.28 22.33
CA ASN A 360 7.67 19.44 22.61
C ASN A 360 8.97 20.09 22.18
N PHE A 361 10.03 19.88 22.94
CA PHE A 361 11.36 20.41 22.59
C PHE A 361 11.99 19.73 21.37
N GLU A 362 11.68 18.47 21.15
CA GLU A 362 12.15 17.73 19.96
C GLU A 362 11.70 18.37 18.66
N ASP A 363 10.59 19.07 18.71
CA ASP A 363 9.96 19.71 17.57
C ASP A 363 10.54 21.09 17.21
N VAL A 364 11.68 21.47 17.77
CA VAL A 364 12.42 22.66 17.33
C VAL A 364 13.12 22.46 16.00
N SER A 365 13.04 21.27 15.43
CA SER A 365 13.63 20.96 14.13
C SER A 365 12.99 21.74 13.00
N LEU A 366 13.84 22.29 12.13
CA LEU A 366 13.46 22.91 10.87
C LEU A 366 13.73 21.91 9.76
N ILE A 367 12.72 21.64 8.92
CA ILE A 367 12.82 20.61 7.89
C ILE A 367 12.39 21.19 6.55
N GLU A 368 13.15 20.92 5.51
CA GLU A 368 12.77 21.14 4.11
C GLU A 368 13.08 19.86 3.32
N THR A 369 12.03 19.17 2.87
CA THR A 369 12.18 18.00 2.02
C THR A 369 11.47 18.21 0.69
N ARG A 370 12.12 17.80 -0.39
CA ARG A 370 11.57 17.72 -1.74
C ARG A 370 11.87 16.36 -2.33
N GLN A 371 10.88 15.74 -2.90
CA GLN A 371 11.04 14.47 -3.61
C GLN A 371 10.30 14.53 -4.94
N ASP A 372 10.95 14.02 -5.98
CA ASP A 372 10.37 13.80 -7.30
C ASP A 372 10.46 12.31 -7.62
N LEU A 373 9.29 11.67 -7.72
CA LEU A 373 9.18 10.28 -8.15
C LEU A 373 8.61 10.23 -9.57
N SER A 374 9.20 9.42 -10.44
CA SER A 374 8.68 9.18 -11.78
C SER A 374 8.88 7.74 -12.24
N LEU A 375 7.91 7.23 -13.00
CA LEU A 375 7.96 5.95 -13.71
C LEU A 375 7.41 6.15 -15.11
N VAL A 376 8.14 5.70 -16.11
CA VAL A 376 7.67 5.59 -17.50
C VAL A 376 7.92 4.17 -17.97
N GLY A 377 6.91 3.54 -18.55
CA GLY A 377 7.00 2.19 -19.05
C GLY A 377 6.18 1.95 -20.30
N LEU A 378 6.68 1.05 -21.13
CA LEU A 378 6.01 0.55 -22.31
C LEU A 378 5.93 -0.99 -22.21
N THR A 379 4.73 -1.52 -22.33
CA THR A 379 4.45 -2.95 -22.31
C THR A 379 3.88 -3.39 -23.63
N TRP A 380 4.50 -4.37 -24.30
CA TRP A 380 3.94 -5.05 -25.46
C TRP A 380 3.53 -6.45 -25.06
N ARG A 381 2.24 -6.74 -25.21
CA ARG A 381 1.66 -8.07 -24.99
C ARG A 381 1.29 -8.68 -26.33
N ARG A 382 1.85 -9.86 -26.61
CA ARG A 382 1.59 -10.61 -27.82
C ARG A 382 1.10 -12.00 -27.48
N ARG A 383 -0.06 -12.36 -27.99
CA ARG A 383 -0.53 -13.76 -28.02
C ARG A 383 0.14 -14.44 -29.21
N ALA A 384 0.99 -15.43 -28.94
CA ALA A 384 1.70 -16.16 -29.99
C ALA A 384 0.81 -17.24 -30.61
N ASP A 385 -0.01 -17.90 -29.78
CA ASP A 385 -1.00 -18.90 -30.17
C ASP A 385 -2.11 -19.01 -29.11
N ALA A 386 -2.87 -20.11 -29.16
CA ALA A 386 -3.99 -20.36 -28.27
C ALA A 386 -3.61 -20.48 -26.78
N GLU A 387 -2.40 -20.92 -26.48
CA GLU A 387 -1.94 -21.27 -25.15
C GLU A 387 -0.68 -20.53 -24.73
N SER A 388 -0.13 -19.67 -25.63
CA SER A 388 1.10 -18.97 -25.36
C SER A 388 1.03 -17.47 -25.58
N ARG A 389 1.73 -16.75 -24.73
CA ARG A 389 1.82 -15.28 -24.77
C ARG A 389 3.20 -14.79 -24.36
N TRP A 390 3.61 -13.74 -25.03
CA TRP A 390 4.76 -12.92 -24.69
C TRP A 390 4.34 -11.63 -24.01
N THR A 391 5.11 -11.19 -23.02
CA THR A 391 5.03 -9.85 -22.45
C THR A 391 6.42 -9.26 -22.44
N HIS A 392 6.63 -8.18 -23.18
CA HIS A 392 7.87 -7.42 -23.19
C HIS A 392 7.63 -6.07 -22.53
N GLN A 393 8.50 -5.68 -21.63
CA GLN A 393 8.40 -4.40 -20.93
C GLN A 393 9.74 -3.69 -20.95
N VAL A 394 9.71 -2.41 -21.25
CA VAL A 394 10.84 -1.49 -21.04
C VAL A 394 10.38 -0.37 -20.14
N TYR A 395 11.24 0.04 -19.22
CA TYR A 395 10.87 1.06 -18.27
C TYR A 395 12.06 1.89 -17.80
N ARG A 396 11.75 3.07 -17.32
CA ARG A 396 12.67 3.92 -16.56
C ARG A 396 11.93 4.45 -15.34
N ARG A 397 12.52 4.28 -14.15
CA ARG A 397 12.07 4.92 -12.92
C ARG A 397 13.15 5.83 -12.36
N ALA A 398 12.75 6.91 -11.71
CA ALA A 398 13.66 7.79 -10.99
C ALA A 398 13.00 8.28 -9.71
N SER A 399 13.81 8.34 -8.65
CA SER A 399 13.47 8.97 -7.38
C SER A 399 14.59 9.93 -7.03
N LYS A 400 14.26 11.21 -6.84
CA LYS A 400 15.21 12.25 -6.44
C LYS A 400 14.68 12.90 -5.18
N LYS A 401 15.45 12.80 -4.10
CA LYS A 401 15.06 13.36 -2.81
C LYS A 401 16.18 14.22 -2.27
N THR A 402 15.82 15.38 -1.78
CA THR A 402 16.70 16.28 -1.02
C THR A 402 16.00 16.62 0.28
N SER A 403 16.67 16.36 1.40
CA SER A 403 16.21 16.72 2.73
C SER A 403 17.23 17.63 3.38
N ALA A 404 16.77 18.71 3.99
CA ALA A 404 17.61 19.61 4.78
C ALA A 404 16.98 19.77 6.17
N GLU A 405 17.81 19.61 7.20
CA GLU A 405 17.42 19.73 8.59
C GLU A 405 18.20 20.87 9.25
N GLY A 406 17.56 21.56 10.18
CA GLY A 406 18.14 22.63 11.00
C GLY A 406 17.41 22.70 12.34
N GLU A 407 17.72 23.70 13.12
CA GLU A 407 17.11 23.92 14.44
C GLU A 407 16.74 25.39 14.66
N ALA A 408 15.65 25.61 15.38
CA ALA A 408 15.30 26.89 15.99
C ALA A 408 15.63 26.85 17.48
N TYR A 409 15.92 27.98 18.05
CA TYR A 409 16.29 28.11 19.46
C TYR A 409 15.34 29.06 20.21
N PRO A 410 14.07 28.69 20.39
CA PRO A 410 13.08 29.52 21.07
C PRO A 410 13.41 29.76 22.56
N ASP A 411 14.18 28.83 23.18
CA ASP A 411 14.57 28.96 24.58
C ASP A 411 15.65 30.01 24.84
N LEU A 412 16.29 30.52 23.79
CA LEU A 412 17.28 31.58 23.88
C LEU A 412 16.67 32.99 23.86
N VAL A 413 15.37 33.12 23.66
CA VAL A 413 14.66 34.40 23.55
C VAL A 413 13.41 34.39 24.45
N PRO A 414 12.90 35.59 24.83
CA PRO A 414 11.68 35.68 25.62
C PRO A 414 10.48 34.99 24.96
N LYS A 415 9.61 34.37 25.76
CA LYS A 415 8.37 33.77 25.27
C LYS A 415 7.52 34.82 24.55
N GLY A 416 7.04 34.49 23.34
CA GLY A 416 6.26 35.40 22.49
C GLY A 416 7.11 36.24 21.52
N THR A 417 8.41 35.96 21.44
CA THR A 417 9.27 36.56 20.40
C THR A 417 8.74 36.17 19.03
N PRO A 418 8.60 37.11 18.08
CA PRO A 418 8.18 36.78 16.71
C PRO A 418 9.09 35.76 16.05
N ALA A 419 8.53 34.84 15.25
CA ALA A 419 9.27 33.76 14.59
C ALA A 419 10.53 34.24 13.83
N ARG A 420 10.46 35.42 13.18
CA ARG A 420 11.58 36.03 12.45
C ARG A 420 12.76 36.43 13.33
N ASP A 421 12.55 36.62 14.63
CA ASP A 421 13.53 37.09 15.59
C ASP A 421 14.07 35.96 16.48
N VAL A 422 13.58 34.73 16.27
CA VAL A 422 14.08 33.50 16.93
C VAL A 422 15.40 33.09 16.27
N PRO A 423 16.48 32.86 17.05
CA PRO A 423 17.72 32.34 16.49
C PRO A 423 17.54 30.97 15.83
N VAL A 424 18.17 30.81 14.68
CA VAL A 424 18.09 29.56 13.90
C VAL A 424 19.45 29.11 13.37
N ARG A 425 19.63 27.82 13.21
CA ARG A 425 20.70 27.20 12.42
C ARG A 425 20.03 26.42 11.29
N GLU A 426 19.83 27.05 10.16
CA GLU A 426 19.17 26.43 9.01
C GLU A 426 20.10 25.50 8.25
N ARG A 427 19.57 24.39 7.70
CA ARG A 427 20.27 23.47 6.81
C ARG A 427 21.60 22.98 7.38
N LEU A 428 21.60 22.60 8.65
CA LEU A 428 22.76 22.00 9.31
C LEU A 428 23.15 20.69 8.61
N LEU A 429 22.19 19.82 8.39
CA LEU A 429 22.31 18.56 7.71
C LEU A 429 21.59 18.60 6.36
N THR A 430 22.23 18.18 5.30
CA THR A 430 21.62 18.00 3.99
C THR A 430 21.86 16.57 3.52
N VAL A 431 20.78 15.89 3.15
CA VAL A 431 20.81 14.53 2.60
C VAL A 431 20.24 14.56 1.18
N ILE A 432 20.96 13.98 0.25
CA ILE A 432 20.56 13.82 -1.15
C ILE A 432 20.49 12.32 -1.44
N GLU A 433 19.37 11.85 -1.94
CA GLU A 433 19.12 10.47 -2.33
C GLU A 433 18.59 10.47 -3.77
N ASN A 434 19.43 10.09 -4.72
CA ASN A 434 19.05 9.98 -6.12
C ASN A 434 19.20 8.53 -6.58
N GLU A 435 18.12 7.99 -7.11
CA GLU A 435 18.07 6.66 -7.71
C GLU A 435 17.45 6.75 -9.10
N THR A 436 18.08 6.18 -10.08
CA THR A 436 17.51 6.01 -11.42
C THR A 436 17.74 4.58 -11.87
N GLU A 437 16.68 3.93 -12.31
CA GLU A 437 16.75 2.58 -12.86
C GLU A 437 16.10 2.54 -14.24
N ALA A 438 16.77 1.90 -15.19
CA ALA A 438 16.22 1.56 -16.50
C ALA A 438 16.35 0.05 -16.72
N GLY A 439 15.30 -0.57 -17.21
CA GLY A 439 15.28 -2.01 -17.37
C GLY A 439 14.43 -2.49 -18.55
N TRP A 440 14.73 -3.72 -18.93
CA TRP A 440 13.94 -4.49 -19.86
C TRP A 440 13.64 -5.85 -19.24
N GLN A 441 12.40 -6.31 -19.42
CA GLN A 441 12.01 -7.67 -19.07
C GLN A 441 11.15 -8.30 -20.16
N SER A 442 11.23 -9.63 -20.24
CA SER A 442 10.49 -10.43 -21.19
C SER A 442 10.02 -11.72 -20.50
N ASP A 443 8.72 -11.95 -20.54
CA ASP A 443 8.06 -13.10 -19.95
C ASP A 443 7.31 -13.88 -21.03
N TYR A 444 7.51 -15.20 -21.04
CA TYR A 444 6.81 -16.13 -21.91
C TYR A 444 6.03 -17.14 -21.09
N VAL A 445 4.74 -17.22 -21.33
CA VAL A 445 3.84 -18.21 -20.72
C VAL A 445 3.32 -19.09 -21.83
N PHE A 446 3.33 -20.41 -21.62
CA PHE A 446 2.92 -21.39 -22.64
C PHE A 446 2.23 -22.61 -22.02
N GLY A 447 1.25 -23.13 -22.73
CA GLY A 447 0.65 -24.42 -22.41
C GLY A 447 1.51 -25.59 -22.91
N ASN A 448 1.52 -26.67 -22.16
CA ASN A 448 2.15 -27.95 -22.57
C ASN A 448 1.38 -29.13 -21.99
N ARG A 449 1.80 -30.37 -22.34
CA ARG A 449 1.14 -31.60 -21.88
C ARG A 449 1.12 -31.79 -20.35
N LEU A 450 1.99 -31.09 -19.62
CA LEU A 450 2.07 -31.17 -18.17
C LEU A 450 1.22 -30.09 -17.48
N GLY A 451 0.74 -29.09 -18.25
CA GLY A 451 -0.03 -27.95 -17.75
C GLY A 451 0.43 -26.64 -18.33
N GLN A 452 0.97 -25.73 -17.51
CA GLN A 452 1.39 -24.40 -17.93
C GLN A 452 2.85 -24.13 -17.51
N GLY A 453 3.68 -23.81 -18.50
CA GLY A 453 5.05 -23.34 -18.28
C GLY A 453 5.15 -21.83 -18.34
N SER A 454 6.13 -21.27 -17.65
CA SER A 454 6.54 -19.88 -17.81
C SER A 454 8.04 -19.74 -17.65
N ALA A 455 8.63 -18.80 -18.40
CA ALA A 455 10.03 -18.46 -18.31
C ALA A 455 10.20 -16.96 -18.58
N GLY A 456 11.19 -16.34 -17.99
CA GLY A 456 11.45 -14.93 -18.22
C GLY A 456 12.86 -14.50 -17.88
N LEU A 457 13.20 -13.34 -18.42
CA LEU A 457 14.48 -12.67 -18.27
C LEU A 457 14.23 -11.20 -17.96
N ARG A 458 14.97 -10.66 -17.00
CA ARG A 458 15.03 -9.22 -16.71
C ARG A 458 16.47 -8.77 -16.62
N VAL A 459 16.78 -7.62 -17.25
CA VAL A 459 18.07 -6.92 -17.12
C VAL A 459 17.79 -5.47 -16.82
N TRP A 460 18.47 -4.95 -15.81
CA TRP A 460 18.31 -3.55 -15.42
C TRP A 460 19.62 -2.93 -14.96
N GLN A 461 19.75 -1.65 -15.19
CA GLN A 461 20.85 -0.83 -14.71
C GLN A 461 20.31 0.19 -13.72
N THR A 462 20.98 0.29 -12.58
CA THR A 462 20.62 1.27 -11.53
C THR A 462 21.80 2.20 -11.29
N ASP A 463 21.51 3.50 -11.35
CA ASP A 463 22.40 4.59 -10.99
C ASP A 463 21.96 5.15 -9.65
N VAL A 464 22.85 5.22 -8.68
CA VAL A 464 22.60 5.76 -7.35
C VAL A 464 23.62 6.85 -7.03
N ALA A 465 23.15 7.97 -6.48
CA ALA A 465 24.00 9.05 -5.98
C ALA A 465 23.42 9.53 -4.65
N TYR A 466 24.10 9.17 -3.58
CA TYR A 466 23.75 9.52 -2.21
C TYR A 466 24.81 10.41 -1.61
N SER A 467 24.42 11.46 -0.94
CA SER A 467 25.36 12.28 -0.16
C SER A 467 24.71 12.79 1.11
N THR A 468 25.46 12.73 2.18
CA THR A 468 25.12 13.34 3.46
C THR A 468 26.16 14.39 3.76
N ARG A 469 25.73 15.61 4.06
CA ARG A 469 26.59 16.75 4.36
C ARG A 469 26.13 17.46 5.61
N LEU A 470 26.92 17.39 6.64
CA LEU A 470 26.82 18.22 7.84
C LEU A 470 27.69 19.47 7.64
N ARG A 471 27.12 20.65 7.87
CA ARG A 471 27.81 21.93 7.62
C ARG A 471 28.82 22.30 8.70
N GLU A 472 28.48 21.99 9.96
CA GLU A 472 29.24 22.31 11.16
C GLU A 472 28.88 21.34 12.28
N ASP A 473 29.64 21.32 13.37
CA ASP A 473 29.34 20.44 14.50
C ASP A 473 27.92 20.66 15.03
N TRP A 474 27.22 19.58 15.29
CA TRP A 474 25.82 19.61 15.71
C TRP A 474 25.63 18.71 16.94
N ASP A 475 25.28 19.33 18.06
CA ASP A 475 24.97 18.62 19.29
C ASP A 475 23.50 18.20 19.29
N ARG A 476 23.25 16.92 19.26
CA ARG A 476 21.90 16.34 19.35
C ARG A 476 21.65 15.83 20.76
N PHE A 477 20.63 16.39 21.42
CA PHE A 477 20.25 16.02 22.79
C PHE A 477 19.18 14.94 22.86
N VAL A 478 18.55 14.62 21.76
CA VAL A 478 17.56 13.57 21.64
C VAL A 478 18.10 12.46 20.77
N TYR A 479 18.08 11.25 21.29
CA TYR A 479 18.70 10.11 20.62
C TYR A 479 17.64 9.10 20.22
N ARG A 480 17.82 8.54 19.04
CA ARG A 480 17.23 7.25 18.73
C ARG A 480 17.87 6.18 19.61
N ALA A 481 17.15 5.09 19.84
CA ALA A 481 17.68 3.93 20.57
C ALA A 481 19.01 3.38 20.03
N THR A 482 19.28 3.63 18.76
CA THR A 482 20.48 3.19 18.04
C THR A 482 21.61 4.22 17.99
N ASP A 483 21.40 5.46 18.48
CA ASP A 483 22.45 6.48 18.49
C ASP A 483 23.40 6.25 19.67
N PRO A 484 24.65 5.89 19.47
CA PRO A 484 25.61 5.68 20.54
C PRO A 484 26.09 7.04 21.08
N ARG A 485 26.27 7.12 22.37
CA ARG A 485 26.90 8.27 23.01
C ARG A 485 28.02 7.85 23.95
N PRO A 486 29.05 8.69 24.13
CA PRO A 486 30.06 8.45 25.15
C PRO A 486 29.46 8.41 26.56
N ALA A 487 30.01 7.57 27.41
CA ALA A 487 29.61 7.51 28.82
C ALA A 487 29.73 8.87 29.49
N GLY A 488 28.67 9.29 30.21
CA GLY A 488 28.61 10.57 30.91
C GLY A 488 28.26 11.79 30.04
N GLN A 489 28.02 11.62 28.74
CA GLN A 489 27.49 12.68 27.87
C GLN A 489 25.99 12.48 27.65
N ASN A 490 25.28 13.58 27.53
CA ASN A 490 23.84 13.63 27.33
C ASN A 490 23.45 14.05 25.92
N TYR A 491 24.44 14.26 25.11
CA TYR A 491 24.31 14.62 23.72
C TYR A 491 25.40 13.93 22.91
N ILE A 492 25.13 13.77 21.62
CA ILE A 492 26.14 13.41 20.62
C ILE A 492 26.49 14.65 19.85
N THR A 493 27.79 14.95 19.76
CA THR A 493 28.27 15.90 18.78
C THR A 493 28.48 15.17 17.47
N LEU A 494 27.63 15.43 16.51
CA LEU A 494 27.83 15.04 15.13
C LEU A 494 28.85 16.00 14.52
N THR A 495 29.94 15.47 13.98
CA THR A 495 30.98 16.24 13.33
C THR A 495 31.01 15.95 11.82
N PRO A 496 31.35 16.95 10.97
CA PRO A 496 31.39 16.77 9.51
C PRO A 496 32.24 15.59 9.04
N ASP A 497 33.36 15.33 9.67
CA ASP A 497 34.24 14.22 9.33
C ASP A 497 33.66 12.84 9.60
N ARG A 498 32.72 12.73 10.52
CA ARG A 498 32.00 11.47 10.84
C ARG A 498 30.72 11.27 10.03
N VAL A 499 30.05 12.37 9.66
CA VAL A 499 28.73 12.34 9.02
C VAL A 499 28.81 12.47 7.51
N ASN A 500 29.76 13.26 6.99
CA ASN A 500 29.84 13.51 5.57
C ASN A 500 30.19 12.23 4.80
N SER A 501 29.33 11.86 3.90
CA SER A 501 29.47 10.66 3.10
C SER A 501 29.00 10.90 1.66
N VAL A 502 29.61 10.19 0.73
CA VAL A 502 29.23 10.15 -0.68
C VAL A 502 29.24 8.72 -1.15
N TYR A 503 28.16 8.28 -1.74
CA TYR A 503 28.03 7.00 -2.40
C TYR A 503 27.48 7.20 -3.81
N ASP A 504 28.33 6.95 -4.80
CA ASP A 504 28.01 7.04 -6.21
C ASP A 504 28.35 5.72 -6.89
N ALA A 505 27.35 5.07 -7.50
CA ALA A 505 27.54 3.78 -8.13
C ALA A 505 26.55 3.54 -9.26
N ARG A 506 27.04 2.95 -10.34
CA ARG A 506 26.24 2.44 -11.45
C ARG A 506 26.48 0.95 -11.59
N LYS A 507 25.43 0.16 -11.49
CA LYS A 507 25.54 -1.31 -11.56
C LYS A 507 24.43 -1.88 -12.43
N THR A 508 24.78 -2.98 -13.11
CA THR A 508 23.83 -3.78 -13.87
C THR A 508 23.52 -5.06 -13.11
N SER A 509 22.25 -5.39 -13.04
CA SER A 509 21.74 -6.63 -12.45
C SER A 509 20.90 -7.37 -13.48
N ALA A 510 20.76 -8.68 -13.30
CA ALA A 510 19.98 -9.53 -14.20
C ALA A 510 19.28 -10.63 -13.40
N ALA A 511 18.17 -11.10 -13.93
CA ALA A 511 17.46 -12.23 -13.37
C ALA A 511 16.88 -13.11 -14.49
N VAL A 512 16.87 -14.42 -14.27
CA VAL A 512 16.21 -15.39 -15.13
C VAL A 512 15.40 -16.35 -14.27
N TYR A 513 14.24 -16.74 -14.74
CA TYR A 513 13.42 -17.74 -14.06
C TYR A 513 12.78 -18.73 -15.04
N GLY A 514 12.47 -19.91 -14.51
CA GLY A 514 11.63 -20.91 -15.14
C GLY A 514 10.68 -21.50 -14.11
N GLU A 515 9.44 -21.72 -14.49
CA GLU A 515 8.39 -22.24 -13.63
C GLU A 515 7.45 -23.16 -14.42
N GLN A 516 7.08 -24.29 -13.85
CA GLN A 516 6.10 -25.20 -14.41
C GLN A 516 4.98 -25.45 -13.41
N VAL A 517 3.76 -25.29 -13.85
CA VAL A 517 2.56 -25.75 -13.16
C VAL A 517 2.18 -27.11 -13.76
N PHE A 518 2.27 -28.14 -12.95
CA PHE A 518 1.79 -29.47 -13.27
C PHE A 518 0.32 -29.57 -12.85
N LYS A 519 -0.55 -29.92 -13.79
CA LYS A 519 -1.97 -30.07 -13.53
C LYS A 519 -2.32 -31.55 -13.44
N PHE A 520 -2.90 -31.94 -12.33
CA PHE A 520 -3.46 -33.27 -12.07
C PHE A 520 -4.97 -33.12 -11.83
N GLU A 521 -5.68 -34.23 -11.77
CA GLU A 521 -7.14 -34.24 -11.69
C GLU A 521 -7.71 -33.38 -10.56
N ALA A 522 -7.18 -33.52 -9.34
CA ALA A 522 -7.70 -32.81 -8.15
C ALA A 522 -6.72 -31.82 -7.57
N TRP A 523 -5.47 -31.77 -8.04
CA TRP A 523 -4.44 -30.91 -7.46
C TRP A 523 -3.48 -30.36 -8.52
N ASN A 524 -2.83 -29.28 -8.18
CA ASN A 524 -1.81 -28.66 -9.01
C ASN A 524 -0.53 -28.51 -8.20
N LEU A 525 0.61 -28.71 -8.87
CA LEU A 525 1.94 -28.44 -8.31
C LEU A 525 2.64 -27.41 -9.16
N ARG A 526 3.02 -26.29 -8.56
CA ARG A 526 3.91 -25.30 -9.16
C ARG A 526 5.31 -25.49 -8.65
N ALA A 527 6.27 -25.67 -9.55
CA ALA A 527 7.69 -25.73 -9.23
C ALA A 527 8.43 -24.68 -10.07
N GLY A 528 9.19 -23.84 -9.41
CA GLY A 528 9.92 -22.74 -10.05
C GLY A 528 11.34 -22.57 -9.50
N LEU A 529 12.20 -22.07 -10.35
CA LEU A 529 13.56 -21.69 -9.99
C LEU A 529 13.87 -20.32 -10.58
N ARG A 530 14.42 -19.44 -9.75
CA ARG A 530 14.90 -18.12 -10.14
C ARG A 530 16.37 -17.99 -9.82
N TYR A 531 17.14 -17.41 -10.73
CA TYR A 531 18.49 -16.99 -10.54
C TYR A 531 18.57 -15.47 -10.70
N ASP A 532 19.19 -14.80 -9.71
CA ASP A 532 19.44 -13.36 -9.73
C ASP A 532 20.95 -13.09 -9.66
N ARG A 533 21.45 -12.21 -10.51
CA ARG A 533 22.78 -11.62 -10.41
C ARG A 533 22.62 -10.19 -9.90
N ASP A 534 22.96 -9.97 -8.63
CA ASP A 534 22.94 -8.63 -8.02
C ASP A 534 24.28 -7.92 -8.25
N GLY A 535 24.26 -6.82 -9.00
CA GLY A 535 25.43 -6.05 -9.33
C GLY A 535 26.01 -5.25 -8.15
N PHE A 536 25.20 -4.88 -7.16
CA PHE A 536 25.65 -4.09 -6.02
C PHE A 536 26.32 -4.94 -4.93
N SER A 537 25.77 -6.09 -4.63
CA SER A 537 26.38 -7.04 -3.68
C SER A 537 27.36 -8.02 -4.32
N ASP A 538 27.45 -8.01 -5.65
CA ASP A 538 28.24 -8.93 -6.46
C ASP A 538 27.93 -10.41 -6.13
N GLU A 539 26.62 -10.74 -6.07
CA GLU A 539 26.13 -12.06 -5.68
C GLU A 539 25.39 -12.77 -6.80
N SER A 540 25.46 -14.08 -6.75
CA SER A 540 24.64 -15.01 -7.52
C SER A 540 23.68 -15.72 -6.58
N LEU A 541 22.38 -15.48 -6.73
CA LEU A 541 21.34 -15.90 -5.80
C LEU A 541 20.39 -16.88 -6.50
N VAL A 542 20.10 -18.01 -5.84
CA VAL A 542 19.20 -19.04 -6.37
C VAL A 542 17.98 -19.16 -5.45
N SER A 543 16.79 -18.97 -6.01
CA SER A 543 15.52 -18.94 -5.31
C SER A 543 14.60 -20.06 -5.80
N PRO A 544 14.64 -21.27 -5.20
CA PRO A 544 13.68 -22.33 -5.48
C PRO A 544 12.32 -21.98 -4.85
N ARG A 545 11.24 -22.35 -5.53
CA ARG A 545 9.85 -22.15 -5.06
C ARG A 545 8.96 -23.30 -5.44
N LEU A 546 8.11 -23.70 -4.49
CA LEU A 546 7.12 -24.76 -4.65
C LEU A 546 5.78 -24.28 -4.11
N ALA A 547 4.71 -24.63 -4.78
CA ALA A 547 3.37 -24.49 -4.24
C ALA A 547 2.48 -25.62 -4.75
N ALA A 548 1.64 -26.14 -3.88
CA ALA A 548 0.67 -27.17 -4.21
C ALA A 548 -0.73 -26.71 -3.78
N ASN A 549 -1.73 -26.99 -4.61
CA ASN A 549 -3.12 -26.69 -4.31
C ASN A 549 -3.95 -27.93 -4.61
N TRP A 550 -4.81 -28.29 -3.68
CA TRP A 550 -5.74 -29.40 -3.79
C TRP A 550 -7.16 -28.91 -3.56
N LEU A 551 -8.02 -29.12 -4.55
CA LEU A 551 -9.43 -28.78 -4.46
C LEU A 551 -10.23 -30.06 -4.19
N LEU A 552 -10.86 -30.10 -3.01
CA LEU A 552 -11.72 -31.20 -2.59
C LEU A 552 -13.16 -30.97 -3.07
N GLU A 553 -13.91 -32.06 -3.28
CA GLU A 553 -15.33 -32.05 -3.69
C GLU A 553 -16.22 -31.30 -2.68
N SER A 554 -15.82 -31.25 -1.41
CA SER A 554 -16.52 -30.50 -0.35
C SER A 554 -16.48 -28.98 -0.51
N GLY A 555 -15.81 -28.43 -1.53
CA GLY A 555 -15.57 -27.00 -1.66
C GLY A 555 -14.44 -26.49 -0.77
N THR A 556 -13.59 -27.41 -0.28
CA THR A 556 -12.40 -27.06 0.49
C THR A 556 -11.19 -26.99 -0.43
N ARG A 557 -10.43 -25.91 -0.36
CA ARG A 557 -9.12 -25.79 -1.00
C ARG A 557 -8.03 -25.93 0.05
N LEU A 558 -7.14 -26.90 -0.11
CA LEU A 558 -5.90 -27.01 0.64
C LEU A 558 -4.76 -26.43 -0.18
N SER A 559 -3.85 -25.71 0.43
CA SER A 559 -2.66 -25.17 -0.21
C SER A 559 -1.43 -25.35 0.67
N ALA A 560 -0.28 -25.51 0.05
CA ALA A 560 1.01 -25.48 0.73
C ALA A 560 1.99 -24.70 -0.16
N ALA A 561 2.81 -23.84 0.43
CA ALA A 561 3.83 -23.10 -0.30
C ALA A 561 5.14 -23.06 0.48
N ALA A 562 6.25 -23.19 -0.27
CA ALA A 562 7.61 -23.07 0.25
C ALA A 562 8.48 -22.31 -0.74
N GLY A 563 9.40 -21.47 -0.24
CA GLY A 563 10.28 -20.73 -1.13
C GLY A 563 11.42 -20.04 -0.41
N VAL A 564 12.50 -19.79 -1.16
CA VAL A 564 13.63 -18.97 -0.74
C VAL A 564 13.54 -17.62 -1.44
N PHE A 565 13.72 -16.55 -0.68
CA PHE A 565 13.63 -15.17 -1.14
C PHE A 565 14.86 -14.41 -0.71
N TYR A 566 15.33 -13.51 -1.58
CA TYR A 566 16.46 -12.63 -1.28
C TYR A 566 16.05 -11.18 -1.41
N GLN A 567 16.66 -10.33 -0.57
CA GLN A 567 16.44 -8.89 -0.57
C GLN A 567 17.79 -8.17 -0.49
N SER A 568 18.08 -7.32 -1.47
CA SER A 568 19.26 -6.49 -1.45
C SER A 568 19.15 -5.38 -0.40
N PRO A 569 20.22 -5.08 0.35
CA PRO A 569 20.25 -3.99 1.30
C PRO A 569 19.95 -2.64 0.64
N ARG A 570 19.34 -1.74 1.38
CA ARG A 570 19.02 -0.38 0.91
C ARG A 570 20.27 0.40 0.57
N PHE A 571 20.18 1.31 -0.41
CA PHE A 571 21.28 2.18 -0.79
C PHE A 571 21.68 3.12 0.35
N LEU A 572 20.73 3.59 1.15
CA LEU A 572 21.02 4.40 2.33
C LEU A 572 21.94 3.68 3.32
N VAL A 573 21.72 2.38 3.55
CA VAL A 573 22.59 1.56 4.41
C VAL A 573 23.99 1.44 3.81
N ARG A 574 24.09 1.25 2.48
CA ARG A 574 25.40 1.23 1.80
C ARG A 574 26.11 2.57 1.89
N ALA A 575 25.36 3.67 1.72
CA ALA A 575 25.90 5.03 1.73
C ALA A 575 26.36 5.49 3.12
N ALA A 576 25.80 4.92 4.21
CA ALA A 576 26.11 5.32 5.58
C ALA A 576 27.57 5.10 5.97
N ASN A 577 28.23 4.09 5.40
CA ASN A 577 29.64 3.79 5.69
C ASN A 577 30.31 3.10 4.48
N PRO A 578 31.51 3.47 4.07
CA PRO A 578 32.22 2.82 2.95
C PRO A 578 32.41 1.31 3.12
N GLN A 579 32.48 0.81 4.35
CA GLN A 579 32.61 -0.63 4.61
C GLN A 579 31.33 -1.41 4.29
N ASN A 580 30.21 -0.73 4.12
CA ASN A 580 28.92 -1.33 3.77
C ASN A 580 28.75 -1.55 2.27
N PHE A 581 29.65 -1.08 1.41
CA PHE A 581 29.47 -1.16 -0.05
C PHE A 581 29.31 -2.59 -0.56
N GLY A 582 29.99 -3.55 0.08
CA GLY A 582 29.94 -4.97 -0.26
C GLY A 582 28.93 -5.79 0.54
N ILE A 583 28.07 -5.16 1.36
CA ILE A 583 27.10 -5.88 2.18
C ILE A 583 26.18 -6.77 1.31
N LYS A 584 25.92 -7.99 1.79
CA LYS A 584 25.22 -9.03 1.03
C LYS A 584 23.70 -8.97 1.21
N SER A 585 23.00 -9.64 0.30
CA SER A 585 21.55 -9.75 0.36
C SER A 585 21.09 -10.59 1.55
N GLU A 586 20.01 -10.15 2.19
CA GLU A 586 19.31 -10.94 3.20
C GLU A 586 18.62 -12.15 2.55
N ARG A 587 18.45 -13.23 3.30
CA ARG A 587 17.81 -14.46 2.86
C ARG A 587 16.64 -14.81 3.76
N VAL A 588 15.49 -15.11 3.18
CA VAL A 588 14.32 -15.54 3.92
C VAL A 588 13.75 -16.82 3.30
N THR A 589 13.49 -17.82 4.13
CA THR A 589 12.78 -19.02 3.74
C THR A 589 11.35 -18.94 4.26
N HIS A 590 10.36 -19.02 3.37
CA HIS A 590 8.93 -19.04 3.70
C HIS A 590 8.36 -20.45 3.61
N LEU A 591 7.49 -20.78 4.56
CA LEU A 591 6.64 -21.96 4.55
C LEU A 591 5.22 -21.53 4.93
N SER A 592 4.21 -21.99 4.24
CA SER A 592 2.81 -21.82 4.63
C SER A 592 1.96 -23.02 4.22
N VAL A 593 0.92 -23.26 5.00
CA VAL A 593 -0.13 -24.25 4.68
C VAL A 593 -1.47 -23.56 4.88
N GLY A 594 -2.33 -23.62 3.89
CA GLY A 594 -3.62 -22.94 3.91
C GLY A 594 -4.78 -23.90 3.73
N LEU A 595 -5.86 -23.62 4.45
CA LEU A 595 -7.16 -24.21 4.25
C LEU A 595 -8.15 -23.09 3.96
N GLU A 596 -8.84 -23.17 2.83
CA GLU A 596 -9.94 -22.29 2.48
C GLU A 596 -11.20 -23.11 2.27
N GLN A 597 -12.21 -22.83 3.09
CA GLN A 597 -13.53 -23.50 3.01
C GLN A 597 -14.54 -22.53 2.44
N PHE A 598 -15.20 -22.92 1.37
CA PHE A 598 -16.36 -22.23 0.83
C PHE A 598 -17.62 -22.90 1.37
N PHE A 599 -18.42 -22.15 2.17
CA PHE A 599 -19.67 -22.67 2.75
C PHE A 599 -20.83 -22.58 1.76
N ASP A 600 -20.84 -21.48 0.98
CA ASP A 600 -21.76 -21.22 -0.11
C ASP A 600 -21.15 -20.26 -1.14
N ARG A 601 -21.96 -19.69 -2.02
CA ARG A 601 -21.49 -18.72 -3.02
C ARG A 601 -20.95 -17.42 -2.43
N ASN A 602 -21.25 -17.13 -1.18
CA ASN A 602 -20.98 -15.82 -0.58
C ASN A 602 -20.00 -15.90 0.60
N TRP A 603 -19.93 -17.00 1.33
CA TRP A 603 -19.13 -17.13 2.52
C TRP A 603 -17.90 -18.02 2.31
N SER A 604 -16.77 -17.55 2.77
CA SER A 604 -15.53 -18.35 2.83
C SER A 604 -14.76 -18.12 4.13
N LEU A 605 -14.10 -19.16 4.61
CA LEU A 605 -13.17 -19.13 5.73
C LEU A 605 -11.79 -19.56 5.24
N LEU A 606 -10.80 -18.73 5.46
CA LEU A 606 -9.38 -19.01 5.26
C LEU A 606 -8.69 -19.19 6.61
N VAL A 607 -7.84 -20.22 6.71
CA VAL A 607 -6.94 -20.43 7.84
C VAL A 607 -5.57 -20.78 7.27
N GLU A 608 -4.52 -19.96 7.55
CA GLU A 608 -3.18 -20.16 7.02
C GLU A 608 -2.10 -19.97 8.10
N PRO A 609 -1.61 -21.03 8.76
CA PRO A 609 -0.37 -20.97 9.52
C PRO A 609 0.84 -20.78 8.59
N TYR A 610 1.83 -20.03 9.06
CA TYR A 610 3.07 -19.77 8.34
C TYR A 610 4.29 -19.77 9.26
N TYR A 611 5.45 -20.01 8.65
CA TYR A 611 6.76 -19.91 9.28
C TYR A 611 7.76 -19.26 8.33
N GLN A 612 8.58 -18.35 8.85
CA GLN A 612 9.68 -17.72 8.12
C GLN A 612 10.98 -17.85 8.92
N ARG A 613 12.04 -18.25 8.24
CA ARG A 613 13.41 -18.22 8.76
C ARG A 613 14.17 -17.11 8.06
N LEU A 614 14.72 -16.19 8.87
CA LEU A 614 15.45 -15.02 8.45
C LEU A 614 16.94 -15.26 8.69
N GLU A 615 17.75 -15.07 7.66
CA GLU A 615 19.19 -15.32 7.69
C GLU A 615 19.92 -14.17 6.99
N ARG A 616 21.14 -13.88 7.43
CA ARG A 616 21.97 -12.84 6.83
C ARG A 616 21.30 -11.44 6.92
N LEU A 617 20.55 -11.20 8.00
CA LEU A 617 19.95 -9.89 8.23
C LEU A 617 21.06 -8.84 8.38
N VAL A 618 20.80 -7.66 7.83
CA VAL A 618 21.68 -6.51 7.94
C VAL A 618 21.49 -5.87 9.31
N VAL A 619 22.52 -5.91 10.13
CA VAL A 619 22.51 -5.45 11.53
C VAL A 619 23.67 -4.55 11.84
N ASP A 620 23.44 -3.52 12.67
CA ASP A 620 24.46 -2.65 13.25
C ASP A 620 24.80 -3.15 14.66
N GLN A 621 25.83 -3.97 14.77
CA GLN A 621 26.26 -4.57 16.04
C GLN A 621 26.98 -3.57 16.96
N GLU A 622 27.71 -2.63 16.38
CA GLU A 622 28.57 -1.69 17.12
C GLU A 622 27.81 -0.43 17.52
N ARG A 623 26.73 -0.10 16.83
CA ARG A 623 25.85 1.06 17.05
C ARG A 623 26.56 2.43 17.07
N THR A 624 27.80 2.46 16.59
CA THR A 624 28.67 3.64 16.74
C THR A 624 29.12 4.27 15.43
N SER A 625 29.17 3.50 14.34
CA SER A 625 29.85 3.93 13.12
C SER A 625 28.97 3.88 11.86
N GLY A 626 27.72 3.45 11.97
CA GLY A 626 26.86 3.13 10.82
C GLY A 626 27.38 1.94 10.00
N ARG A 627 28.39 1.21 10.51
CA ARG A 627 28.87 -0.02 9.91
C ARG A 627 27.91 -1.16 10.22
N VAL A 628 27.53 -1.91 9.18
CA VAL A 628 26.64 -3.05 9.33
C VAL A 628 27.32 -4.36 8.91
N THR A 629 26.79 -5.47 9.41
CA THR A 629 27.18 -6.83 9.03
C THR A 629 25.97 -7.63 8.55
N ASN A 630 26.20 -8.83 7.99
CA ASN A 630 25.15 -9.78 7.62
C ASN A 630 24.99 -10.92 8.65
N ASP A 631 25.36 -10.71 9.91
CA ASP A 631 25.36 -11.75 10.94
C ASP A 631 23.99 -11.96 11.58
N GLY A 632 23.05 -11.03 11.37
CA GLY A 632 21.73 -11.08 11.94
C GLY A 632 20.91 -12.29 11.49
N SER A 633 20.07 -12.77 12.37
CA SER A 633 19.14 -13.88 12.11
C SER A 633 17.80 -13.65 12.80
N GLY A 634 16.78 -14.41 12.39
CA GLY A 634 15.47 -14.31 13.03
C GLY A 634 14.54 -15.42 12.63
N THR A 635 13.42 -15.46 13.31
CA THR A 635 12.29 -16.35 13.00
C THR A 635 10.98 -15.60 13.13
N ASN A 636 10.05 -15.96 12.27
CA ASN A 636 8.70 -15.44 12.33
C ASN A 636 7.72 -16.58 12.11
N LEU A 637 6.77 -16.73 13.01
CA LEU A 637 5.70 -17.71 12.88
C LEU A 637 4.36 -17.04 13.19
N GLY A 638 3.31 -17.50 12.53
CA GLY A 638 1.99 -16.93 12.78
C GLY A 638 0.86 -17.71 12.16
N LEU A 639 -0.32 -17.11 12.25
CA LEU A 639 -1.59 -17.66 11.79
C LEU A 639 -2.47 -16.54 11.28
N ASP A 640 -2.93 -16.66 10.04
CA ASP A 640 -3.94 -15.79 9.46
C ASP A 640 -5.28 -16.51 9.39
N VAL A 641 -6.35 -15.88 9.87
CA VAL A 641 -7.73 -16.38 9.80
C VAL A 641 -8.61 -15.29 9.21
N VAL A 642 -9.31 -15.59 8.13
CA VAL A 642 -10.21 -14.65 7.46
C VAL A 642 -11.54 -15.30 7.18
N LEU A 643 -12.59 -14.77 7.81
CA LEU A 643 -13.98 -15.07 7.43
C LEU A 643 -14.47 -13.92 6.55
N SER A 644 -14.85 -14.21 5.32
CA SER A 644 -15.34 -13.21 4.39
C SER A 644 -16.72 -13.53 3.83
N ARG A 645 -17.50 -12.48 3.66
CA ARG A 645 -18.76 -12.50 2.94
C ARG A 645 -18.68 -11.56 1.74
N ARG A 646 -18.93 -12.14 0.56
CA ARG A 646 -19.03 -11.38 -0.68
C ARG A 646 -20.33 -10.57 -0.70
N TYR A 647 -20.31 -9.53 -1.54
CA TYR A 647 -21.51 -8.73 -1.73
C TYR A 647 -22.69 -9.57 -2.22
N ALA A 648 -23.74 -9.61 -1.42
CA ALA A 648 -25.00 -10.23 -1.75
C ALA A 648 -26.11 -9.63 -0.89
N GLY A 649 -27.27 -9.35 -1.46
CA GLY A 649 -28.37 -8.73 -0.72
C GLY A 649 -28.03 -7.34 -0.17
N GLY A 650 -27.18 -6.59 -0.87
CA GLY A 650 -26.84 -5.22 -0.53
C GLY A 650 -25.70 -5.05 0.48
N TRP A 651 -25.05 -6.11 0.98
CA TRP A 651 -23.94 -5.98 1.92
C TRP A 651 -22.80 -6.97 1.72
N SER A 652 -21.60 -6.56 2.09
CA SER A 652 -20.39 -7.39 2.17
C SER A 652 -19.66 -7.15 3.49
N GLY A 653 -18.81 -8.07 3.90
CA GLY A 653 -18.03 -7.90 5.13
C GLY A 653 -16.94 -8.92 5.31
N SER A 654 -16.02 -8.64 6.25
CA SER A 654 -14.94 -9.53 6.64
C SER A 654 -14.61 -9.45 8.11
N VAL A 655 -14.17 -10.56 8.67
CA VAL A 655 -13.54 -10.65 9.99
C VAL A 655 -12.17 -11.24 9.76
N VAL A 656 -11.14 -10.54 10.22
CA VAL A 656 -9.74 -10.92 10.09
C VAL A 656 -9.12 -11.04 11.47
N TYR A 657 -8.43 -12.13 11.70
CA TYR A 657 -7.56 -12.29 12.86
C TYR A 657 -6.19 -12.73 12.37
N ALA A 658 -5.13 -12.05 12.85
CA ALA A 658 -3.76 -12.45 12.62
C ALA A 658 -3.00 -12.59 13.96
N PHE A 659 -2.31 -13.70 14.11
CA PHE A 659 -1.32 -13.91 15.15
C PHE A 659 0.06 -13.88 14.53
N ASN A 660 1.00 -13.14 15.15
CA ASN A 660 2.36 -13.00 14.66
C ASN A 660 3.36 -13.02 15.82
N LYS A 661 4.43 -13.80 15.69
CA LYS A 661 5.55 -13.84 16.61
C LYS A 661 6.86 -13.77 15.83
N ALA A 662 7.38 -12.56 15.68
CA ALA A 662 8.64 -12.28 14.99
C ALA A 662 9.73 -11.96 16.01
N ARG A 663 10.85 -12.68 15.94
CA ARG A 663 12.03 -12.49 16.79
C ARG A 663 13.27 -12.35 15.96
N LEU A 664 14.15 -11.46 16.37
CA LEU A 664 15.43 -11.15 15.73
C LEU A 664 16.57 -11.35 16.71
N ASN A 665 17.77 -11.56 16.16
CA ASN A 665 19.01 -11.67 16.92
C ASN A 665 20.14 -11.02 16.09
N ASP A 666 20.71 -9.93 16.59
CA ASP A 666 21.77 -9.17 15.91
C ASP A 666 23.17 -9.80 16.10
N LYS A 667 23.26 -10.88 16.91
CA LYS A 667 24.54 -11.53 17.27
C LYS A 667 25.52 -10.61 18.01
N ASP A 668 24.98 -9.59 18.68
CA ASP A 668 25.72 -8.63 19.53
C ASP A 668 25.95 -9.12 20.97
N GLY A 669 25.49 -10.33 21.30
CA GLY A 669 25.58 -10.92 22.65
C GLY A 669 24.41 -10.60 23.56
N LEU A 670 23.47 -9.73 23.16
CA LEU A 670 22.29 -9.34 23.94
C LEU A 670 21.12 -10.31 23.80
N GLY A 671 21.20 -11.28 22.87
CA GLY A 671 20.21 -12.33 22.69
C GLY A 671 19.09 -11.96 21.71
N ASP A 672 17.98 -12.70 21.80
CA ASP A 672 16.82 -12.49 20.94
C ASP A 672 15.92 -11.38 21.45
N TYR A 673 15.38 -10.55 20.55
CA TYR A 673 14.40 -9.51 20.85
C TYR A 673 13.22 -9.57 19.87
N ASP A 674 12.09 -8.95 20.22
CA ASP A 674 10.92 -8.87 19.35
C ASP A 674 11.23 -7.91 18.17
N ALA A 675 10.88 -8.30 16.93
CA ALA A 675 11.05 -7.43 15.76
C ALA A 675 10.20 -6.16 15.87
N ASP A 676 10.65 -5.03 15.33
CA ASP A 676 10.02 -3.71 15.42
C ASP A 676 8.54 -3.72 14.98
N PHE A 677 8.21 -4.51 13.97
CA PHE A 677 6.84 -4.68 13.46
C PHE A 677 6.09 -5.87 14.07
N ASN A 678 6.56 -6.42 15.18
CA ASN A 678 5.93 -7.57 15.85
C ASN A 678 4.71 -7.15 16.67
N ARG A 679 3.56 -6.96 16.02
CA ARG A 679 2.25 -6.91 16.71
C ARG A 679 1.74 -8.34 16.88
N LYS A 680 1.65 -8.82 18.13
CA LYS A 680 1.31 -10.24 18.42
C LYS A 680 -0.07 -10.62 17.92
N HIS A 681 -1.03 -9.72 18.06
CA HIS A 681 -2.42 -9.95 17.69
C HIS A 681 -2.93 -8.77 16.90
N PHE A 682 -3.62 -9.06 15.82
CA PHE A 682 -4.39 -8.11 15.04
C PHE A 682 -5.79 -8.65 14.82
N PHE A 683 -6.79 -7.81 14.98
CA PHE A 683 -8.18 -8.13 14.72
C PHE A 683 -8.82 -6.99 13.91
N SER A 684 -9.58 -7.33 12.89
CA SER A 684 -10.36 -6.37 12.12
C SER A 684 -11.72 -6.95 11.77
N ILE A 685 -12.75 -6.16 11.96
CA ILE A 685 -14.10 -6.44 11.49
C ILE A 685 -14.58 -5.27 10.68
N GLY A 686 -15.00 -5.53 9.45
CA GLY A 686 -15.45 -4.46 8.55
C GLY A 686 -16.49 -4.94 7.57
N GLY A 687 -17.24 -3.98 7.04
CA GLY A 687 -18.23 -4.27 6.02
C GLY A 687 -18.83 -3.01 5.42
N SER A 688 -19.57 -3.19 4.35
CA SER A 688 -20.33 -2.13 3.69
C SER A 688 -21.74 -2.58 3.41
N TRP A 689 -22.67 -1.66 3.54
CA TRP A 689 -24.09 -1.87 3.30
C TRP A 689 -24.68 -0.75 2.47
N GLN A 690 -25.15 -1.09 1.30
CA GLN A 690 -25.93 -0.22 0.44
C GLN A 690 -27.40 -0.48 0.71
N PHE A 691 -28.03 0.35 1.53
CA PHE A 691 -29.41 0.14 1.95
C PHE A 691 -30.45 0.73 1.00
N ASN A 692 -30.05 1.58 0.06
CA ASN A 692 -30.84 2.01 -1.09
C ASN A 692 -29.96 2.49 -2.25
N GLU A 693 -30.53 2.91 -3.37
CA GLU A 693 -29.78 3.37 -4.55
C GLU A 693 -28.91 4.60 -4.31
N ARG A 694 -29.23 5.38 -3.29
CA ARG A 694 -28.56 6.64 -2.98
C ARG A 694 -27.54 6.52 -1.87
N TRP A 695 -27.74 5.62 -0.90
CA TRP A 695 -26.95 5.57 0.31
C TRP A 695 -26.17 4.28 0.44
N LYS A 696 -24.88 4.42 0.67
CA LYS A 696 -23.98 3.33 1.08
C LYS A 696 -23.28 3.74 2.37
N VAL A 697 -23.23 2.83 3.34
CA VAL A 697 -22.50 3.01 4.60
C VAL A 697 -21.48 1.89 4.72
N GLY A 698 -20.27 2.24 5.09
CA GLY A 698 -19.21 1.30 5.41
C GLY A 698 -18.67 1.57 6.81
N ALA A 699 -18.28 0.52 7.52
CA ALA A 699 -17.58 0.64 8.80
C ALA A 699 -16.49 -0.42 8.90
N ARG A 700 -15.39 -0.07 9.56
CA ARG A 700 -14.31 -0.99 9.91
C ARG A 700 -13.77 -0.64 11.28
N TRP A 701 -13.83 -1.60 12.19
CA TRP A 701 -13.14 -1.53 13.45
C TRP A 701 -11.90 -2.41 13.41
N LYS A 702 -10.78 -1.89 13.91
CA LYS A 702 -9.51 -2.60 14.02
C LYS A 702 -8.94 -2.48 15.42
N TRP A 703 -8.25 -3.53 15.82
CA TRP A 703 -7.48 -3.58 17.04
C TRP A 703 -6.18 -4.34 16.80
N ALA A 704 -5.07 -3.83 17.34
CA ALA A 704 -3.77 -4.51 17.29
C ALA A 704 -3.05 -4.36 18.64
N SER A 705 -2.34 -5.39 19.08
CA SER A 705 -1.44 -5.27 20.22
C SER A 705 -0.33 -4.25 19.91
N GLY A 706 0.12 -3.53 20.96
CA GLY A 706 1.17 -2.52 20.81
C GLY A 706 2.44 -3.07 20.15
N ARG A 707 3.11 -2.22 19.36
CA ARG A 707 4.45 -2.52 18.81
C ARG A 707 5.47 -2.66 19.94
N PRO A 708 6.55 -3.42 19.75
CA PRO A 708 7.72 -3.35 20.63
C PRO A 708 8.31 -1.95 20.62
N THR A 709 8.83 -1.56 21.76
CA THR A 709 9.62 -0.34 21.93
C THR A 709 10.73 -0.60 22.91
N ASP A 710 11.75 0.20 22.82
CA ASP A 710 12.93 0.09 23.66
C ASP A 710 12.67 0.51 25.10
N ASP A 711 13.45 -0.06 26.00
CA ASP A 711 13.50 0.33 27.41
C ASP A 711 14.67 1.30 27.59
N PHE A 712 14.42 2.42 28.27
CA PHE A 712 15.40 3.49 28.43
C PHE A 712 15.59 3.86 29.89
N THR A 713 16.82 4.24 30.25
CA THR A 713 17.11 5.04 31.43
C THR A 713 17.09 6.52 31.06
N ILE A 714 16.40 7.31 31.86
CA ILE A 714 16.30 8.77 31.66
C ILE A 714 17.33 9.44 32.56
N ASN A 715 18.22 10.22 31.95
CA ASN A 715 19.25 10.99 32.64
C ASN A 715 18.92 12.47 32.57
N SER A 716 19.21 13.24 33.62
CA SER A 716 19.02 14.68 33.66
C SER A 716 20.37 15.42 33.52
N ASP A 717 20.35 16.51 32.82
CA ASP A 717 21.55 17.29 32.52
C ASP A 717 21.39 18.76 32.75
N VAL A 718 22.44 19.37 33.25
CA VAL A 718 22.60 20.82 33.35
C VAL A 718 23.58 21.25 32.28
N LEU A 719 23.10 21.92 31.25
CA LEU A 719 23.91 22.36 30.11
C LEU A 719 24.86 23.52 30.46
N GLY A 720 24.56 24.27 31.54
CA GLY A 720 25.36 25.34 32.04
C GLY A 720 24.61 26.25 33.03
N PRO A 721 25.29 27.16 33.68
CA PRO A 721 24.64 28.09 34.60
C PRO A 721 23.54 28.90 33.92
N GLY A 722 22.32 28.83 34.48
CA GLY A 722 21.16 29.57 33.94
C GLY A 722 20.50 28.92 32.72
N GLN A 723 20.99 27.78 32.25
CA GLN A 723 20.34 27.00 31.21
C GLN A 723 19.26 26.08 31.79
N PRO A 724 18.15 25.86 31.08
CA PRO A 724 17.12 24.96 31.55
C PRO A 724 17.66 23.51 31.60
N LEU A 725 17.11 22.76 32.54
CA LEU A 725 17.41 21.34 32.66
C LEU A 725 17.01 20.61 31.37
N ARG A 726 17.81 19.69 30.91
CA ARG A 726 17.52 18.78 29.80
C ARG A 726 17.57 17.36 30.26
N TYR A 727 16.78 16.55 29.59
CA TYR A 727 16.75 15.13 29.81
C TYR A 727 17.16 14.38 28.54
N SER A 728 17.80 13.27 28.71
CA SER A 728 18.15 12.37 27.62
C SER A 728 17.80 10.95 27.98
N LYS A 729 17.64 10.10 27.01
CA LYS A 729 17.36 8.66 27.22
C LYS A 729 18.54 7.81 26.72
N GLU A 730 18.85 6.81 27.50
CA GLU A 730 19.89 5.82 27.20
C GLU A 730 19.25 4.45 27.04
N LEU A 731 19.50 3.79 25.92
CA LEU A 731 18.98 2.46 25.65
C LEU A 731 19.47 1.45 26.69
N THR A 732 18.54 0.81 27.38
CA THR A 732 18.80 -0.24 28.35
C THR A 732 18.58 -1.61 27.73
N ARG A 733 17.44 -1.82 27.06
CA ARG A 733 17.08 -3.07 26.42
C ARG A 733 16.26 -2.82 25.15
N ARG A 734 16.67 -3.43 24.03
CA ARG A 734 15.99 -3.29 22.75
C ARG A 734 14.64 -4.01 22.77
N ASN A 735 13.60 -3.32 22.31
CA ASN A 735 12.24 -3.86 22.14
C ASN A 735 11.69 -4.64 23.33
N ALA A 736 12.09 -4.26 24.56
CA ALA A 736 11.70 -4.95 25.80
C ALA A 736 10.32 -4.54 26.31
N LEU A 737 9.83 -3.37 25.90
CA LEU A 737 8.53 -2.83 26.26
C LEU A 737 7.54 -2.92 25.11
N ARG A 738 6.30 -2.52 25.35
CA ARG A 738 5.25 -2.43 24.34
C ARG A 738 4.61 -1.05 24.40
N LEU A 739 4.35 -0.48 23.24
CA LEU A 739 3.49 0.68 23.08
C LEU A 739 2.04 0.32 23.40
N ASP A 740 1.18 1.32 23.46
CA ASP A 740 -0.23 1.10 23.66
C ASP A 740 -0.87 0.33 22.49
N ASN A 741 -1.98 -0.35 22.77
CA ASN A 741 -2.69 -1.07 21.74
C ASN A 741 -3.33 -0.07 20.77
N LEU A 742 -3.18 -0.33 19.50
CA LEU A 742 -3.91 0.40 18.46
C LEU A 742 -5.36 -0.05 18.42
N HIS A 743 -6.31 0.86 18.40
CA HIS A 743 -7.69 0.56 18.04
C HIS A 743 -8.39 1.77 17.43
N ALA A 744 -9.12 1.54 16.35
CA ALA A 744 -9.79 2.58 15.62
C ALA A 744 -11.10 2.07 14.98
N LEU A 745 -12.11 2.90 14.95
CA LEU A 745 -13.31 2.71 14.16
C LEU A 745 -13.33 3.72 13.01
N ASN A 746 -13.32 3.22 11.79
CA ASN A 746 -13.48 4.03 10.59
C ASN A 746 -14.91 3.88 10.08
N VAL A 747 -15.54 4.98 9.70
CA VAL A 747 -16.91 5.00 9.17
C VAL A 747 -16.97 5.88 7.93
N ARG A 748 -17.56 5.34 6.88
CA ARG A 748 -17.77 6.06 5.63
C ARG A 748 -19.25 6.04 5.24
N VAL A 749 -19.74 7.20 4.81
CA VAL A 749 -21.11 7.37 4.28
C VAL A 749 -20.99 8.02 2.91
N ASP A 750 -21.55 7.37 1.91
CA ASP A 750 -21.66 7.91 0.56
C ASP A 750 -23.14 8.17 0.23
N TYR A 751 -23.42 9.37 -0.28
CA TYR A 751 -24.72 9.75 -0.83
C TYR A 751 -24.60 10.03 -2.33
N ARG A 752 -25.37 9.35 -3.14
CA ARG A 752 -25.37 9.50 -4.60
C ARG A 752 -26.67 10.09 -5.11
N ARG A 753 -26.52 10.99 -6.08
CA ARG A 753 -27.64 11.57 -6.80
C ARG A 753 -27.31 11.76 -8.27
N ASN A 754 -28.18 11.27 -9.14
CA ASN A 754 -28.14 11.59 -10.56
C ASN A 754 -28.78 12.96 -10.79
N LEU A 755 -28.06 13.89 -11.45
CA LEU A 755 -28.50 15.24 -11.81
C LEU A 755 -28.67 15.37 -13.33
N GLY A 756 -29.02 14.29 -14.02
CA GLY A 756 -29.15 14.23 -15.47
C GLY A 756 -27.78 13.97 -16.12
N PRO A 757 -27.07 14.98 -16.66
CA PRO A 757 -25.78 14.75 -17.31
C PRO A 757 -24.62 14.46 -16.36
N VAL A 758 -24.81 14.64 -15.06
CA VAL A 758 -23.78 14.51 -14.02
C VAL A 758 -24.31 13.64 -12.88
N ASP A 759 -23.50 12.68 -12.46
CA ASP A 759 -23.66 11.98 -11.19
C ASP A 759 -22.90 12.71 -10.09
N LEU A 760 -23.58 13.01 -9.00
CA LEU A 760 -23.02 13.62 -7.80
C LEU A 760 -22.87 12.54 -6.72
N VAL A 761 -21.68 12.44 -6.12
CA VAL A 761 -21.45 11.63 -4.92
C VAL A 761 -20.89 12.54 -3.84
N GLY A 762 -21.68 12.76 -2.79
CA GLY A 762 -21.18 13.36 -1.55
C GLY A 762 -20.70 12.25 -0.61
N PHE A 763 -19.57 12.43 0.06
CA PHE A 763 -19.07 11.46 1.01
C PHE A 763 -18.56 12.12 2.30
N LEU A 764 -18.71 11.38 3.38
CA LEU A 764 -18.08 11.63 4.67
C LEU A 764 -17.32 10.35 5.04
N ASP A 765 -16.00 10.44 5.20
CA ASP A 765 -15.14 9.36 5.66
C ASP A 765 -14.44 9.80 6.94
N VAL A 766 -14.80 9.19 8.07
CA VAL A 766 -14.21 9.51 9.38
C VAL A 766 -13.25 8.41 9.77
N ILE A 767 -11.99 8.75 9.81
CA ILE A 767 -10.94 7.87 10.30
C ILE A 767 -10.87 8.01 11.82
N ASN A 768 -10.81 6.90 12.54
CA ASN A 768 -10.68 6.85 13.99
C ASN A 768 -11.75 7.67 14.75
N VAL A 769 -13.03 7.37 14.51
CA VAL A 769 -14.22 8.12 14.97
C VAL A 769 -14.17 8.55 16.44
N TYR A 770 -13.59 7.75 17.32
CA TYR A 770 -13.55 8.03 18.77
C TYR A 770 -12.15 8.45 19.28
N GLY A 771 -11.18 8.74 18.35
CA GLY A 771 -9.83 9.17 18.73
C GLY A 771 -9.08 8.12 19.56
N GLY A 772 -9.22 6.82 19.22
CA GLY A 772 -8.48 5.77 19.90
C GLY A 772 -6.98 5.87 19.62
N PRO A 773 -6.11 5.28 20.47
CA PRO A 773 -4.66 5.31 20.27
C PRO A 773 -4.26 4.81 18.89
N SER A 774 -3.39 5.55 18.21
CA SER A 774 -2.87 5.17 16.90
C SER A 774 -1.89 4.00 16.97
N GLY A 775 -1.37 3.70 18.18
CA GLY A 775 -0.33 2.71 18.42
C GLY A 775 1.03 3.18 17.92
N GLY A 776 1.20 4.49 17.76
CA GLY A 776 2.41 5.17 17.34
C GLY A 776 3.51 5.17 18.40
N SER A 777 4.56 5.92 18.16
CA SER A 777 5.67 6.08 19.09
C SER A 777 5.24 6.85 20.34
N ARG A 778 5.95 6.62 21.45
CA ARG A 778 5.90 7.54 22.57
C ARG A 778 6.95 8.61 22.34
N GLU A 779 6.53 9.85 22.13
CA GLU A 779 7.45 10.97 22.07
C GLU A 779 8.12 11.21 23.41
N PHE A 780 9.43 11.37 23.40
CA PHE A 780 10.17 11.76 24.58
C PHE A 780 10.20 13.29 24.68
N ASP A 781 9.67 13.84 25.79
CA ASP A 781 9.80 15.26 26.08
C ASP A 781 11.07 15.52 26.89
N PRO A 782 12.15 16.04 26.28
CA PRO A 782 13.42 16.27 26.96
C PRO A 782 13.38 17.44 27.96
N ARG A 783 12.32 18.25 28.01
CA ARG A 783 12.13 19.28 29.05
C ARG A 783 11.53 18.69 30.32
N ARG A 784 10.68 17.69 30.19
CA ARG A 784 9.99 17.05 31.33
C ARG A 784 10.61 15.72 31.74
N GLY A 785 11.42 15.12 30.89
CA GLY A 785 12.01 13.79 31.11
C GLY A 785 10.97 12.68 31.12
N VAL A 786 9.90 12.79 30.35
CA VAL A 786 8.82 11.82 30.27
C VAL A 786 8.53 11.42 28.83
N ASN A 787 8.02 10.22 28.64
CA ASN A 787 7.45 9.81 27.36
C ASN A 787 5.99 10.28 27.29
N VAL A 788 5.63 11.02 26.28
CA VAL A 788 4.26 11.45 25.98
C VAL A 788 3.61 10.41 25.07
N ALA A 789 2.42 9.95 25.45
CA ALA A 789 1.66 9.04 24.59
C ALA A 789 1.09 9.82 23.39
N ASP A 790 1.15 9.23 22.21
CA ASP A 790 0.41 9.71 21.05
C ASP A 790 -1.09 9.46 21.30
N GLU A 791 -1.85 10.54 21.48
CA GLU A 791 -3.31 10.50 21.57
C GLU A 791 -3.85 10.53 20.15
N GLY A 792 -4.39 9.40 19.67
CA GLY A 792 -5.00 9.34 18.34
C GLY A 792 -6.16 10.33 18.21
N GLU A 793 -6.33 10.89 17.03
CA GLU A 793 -7.39 11.86 16.72
C GLU A 793 -8.39 11.33 15.69
N ALA A 794 -9.63 11.86 15.77
CA ALA A 794 -10.63 11.61 14.73
C ALA A 794 -10.37 12.54 13.53
N LEU A 795 -10.15 11.95 12.35
CA LEU A 795 -9.92 12.70 11.11
C LEU A 795 -11.13 12.57 10.18
N PRO A 796 -12.02 13.56 10.12
CA PRO A 796 -13.13 13.58 9.18
C PRO A 796 -12.69 14.15 7.83
N ILE A 797 -13.00 13.42 6.76
CA ILE A 797 -12.75 13.81 5.38
C ILE A 797 -14.08 13.93 4.67
N ILE A 798 -14.42 15.14 4.29
CA ILE A 798 -15.64 15.46 3.55
C ILE A 798 -15.27 15.80 2.12
N GLY A 799 -16.04 15.31 1.17
CA GLY A 799 -15.83 15.65 -0.22
C GLY A 799 -17.02 15.39 -1.13
N LEU A 800 -16.85 15.89 -2.34
CA LEU A 800 -17.78 15.75 -3.45
C LEU A 800 -17.05 15.14 -4.64
N ILE A 801 -17.76 14.26 -5.35
CA ILE A 801 -17.30 13.74 -6.64
C ILE A 801 -18.39 14.07 -7.67
N LEU A 802 -18.01 14.76 -8.71
CA LEU A 802 -18.85 15.01 -9.88
C LEU A 802 -18.36 14.10 -10.99
N GLU A 803 -19.22 13.24 -11.50
CA GLU A 803 -18.90 12.32 -12.59
C GLU A 803 -19.81 12.61 -13.77
N ARG A 804 -19.21 12.74 -14.96
CA ARG A 804 -19.93 12.92 -16.21
C ARG A 804 -19.47 11.90 -17.24
N SER A 805 -20.41 11.26 -17.90
CA SER A 805 -20.19 10.40 -19.06
C SER A 805 -20.95 10.98 -20.26
N TRP A 806 -20.43 10.81 -21.48
CA TRP A 806 -21.04 11.36 -22.72
C TRP A 806 -20.79 10.47 -23.93
#